data_a772bf15a3cb6caaeecba06a4215fa6d
#
_entry.id   a772bf15a3cb6caaeecba06a4215fa6d
#
_cell.length_a   1.000
_cell.length_b   1.000
_cell.length_c   1.000
_cell.angle_alpha   90.00
_cell.angle_beta   90.00
_cell.angle_gamma   90.00
#
_symmetry.space_group_name_H-M   'P 1'
#
loop_
_entity.id
_entity.type
_entity.pdbx_description
1 polymer ?
#
loop_
_entity_poly.entity_id
_entity_poly.type
_entity_poly.pdbx_seq_one_letter_code
_entity_poly.pdbx_strand_id
1 'polypeptide(L)'
;MRILLLALAVAALSPCQAGEAEKLEFFETNIRPLLVENCYACHTQSKMGGLRLDSRETMVRGGSSGPAIRPGNAAGSLLIRAVSHTHDRLKMPPSGTRLSDKQIEGLAAWIQDGAVWPDEDLAPLVSENTTFAVTPQQRAFWSFRPVSMPAQPEIRDDSRGIAPVDRFILARLHEKGIERAPAADKRTLIRRATYGLIGLPPTPEEIDAFLADSSPEAFETVVEKLLASPRYGERWGRYWLDLARYADGKIGIRVDDPYPNAFRYRDWVIRAFNDDLPYDQFVRAQLAADLLPEPEREKHLAGLGFLALSPRGDDRVDVVTRTFLGLTVGCAQCHDHKYDPIPTKDFYSLQGVFASSAYEEYPLAPEEQVKVYKDAEKAIAGQKDAIKTFIERQTEQLIDVMLDQTSEYMMAAWDVMQEGGPGAEASAKEADLDAEILERWVTYLRSDKEHQFLDDWDALVERGGTRDDALPLAQAAEDFIRGVHKEKYGIEDRNYVKLGGAKGLLDERTRQYTNLEFLELKKWYLWRDLASPPFSQNGFPFAGGVYYFGPQKDHSIDRFLSGVWKAHLEGLRAELKRLEEALPEPYPFIHGYKDSGKIKDLQVHVRGDKDDLGELAPRRFLHILSESEPEHFTQGSGRLELANHIVDAGNPLTARVMVNRIWQHHFGQGIVATPSNYGQLGERPSHPKLLDYLAARFIESGWSIKAMHREIMLSSTYRLSTGHVADSFEKDAANKLLWRANLIQRLDAEALRDAILSVSGSLDEDAGGPAVDFADDNHRRTVYCTVGRTTTDRTMMLFDFPDPNSTSEKRSVTIGPMQRLYFLNSNFVMKQAKALAERLAREAGDDHAARIRRAYELLYGRPPSTDEIRVGLDYIEATKDPWPKYAQTLLGASEFSAVN
;
A
#
# COMPACT_ATOMS: atom_id res chain seq x y z
N MET A 1 -31.15 -64.59 -26.46
CA MET A 1 -31.13 -63.81 -27.70
C MET A 1 -32.11 -62.65 -27.54
N ARG A 2 -31.68 -61.57 -27.00
CA ARG A 2 -32.23 -60.19 -27.03
C ARG A 2 -31.17 -59.25 -26.45
N ILE A 3 -30.53 -58.51 -27.33
CA ILE A 3 -29.52 -57.50 -27.04
C ILE A 3 -30.22 -56.26 -26.57
N LEU A 4 -29.88 -55.76 -25.37
CA LEU A 4 -30.33 -54.49 -24.82
C LEU A 4 -29.30 -53.42 -25.22
N LEU A 5 -29.68 -52.51 -26.08
CA LEU A 5 -28.95 -51.30 -26.42
C LEU A 5 -29.16 -50.26 -25.30
N LEU A 6 -28.07 -49.94 -24.55
CA LEU A 6 -28.03 -48.80 -23.64
C LEU A 6 -27.56 -47.60 -24.47
N ALA A 7 -28.45 -46.64 -24.69
CA ALA A 7 -28.14 -45.37 -25.31
C ALA A 7 -27.46 -44.44 -24.28
N LEU A 8 -26.16 -44.18 -24.42
CA LEU A 8 -25.50 -43.10 -23.76
C LEU A 8 -25.94 -41.78 -24.40
N ALA A 9 -26.70 -41.00 -23.69
CA ALA A 9 -26.93 -39.60 -24.04
C ALA A 9 -25.70 -38.78 -23.61
N VAL A 10 -24.74 -38.57 -24.50
CA VAL A 10 -23.71 -37.56 -24.38
C VAL A 10 -24.36 -36.21 -24.66
N ALA A 11 -24.60 -35.40 -23.64
CA ALA A 11 -24.99 -34.02 -23.82
C ALA A 11 -23.79 -33.27 -24.48
N ALA A 12 -23.95 -33.03 -25.77
CA ALA A 12 -23.04 -32.14 -26.49
C ALA A 12 -23.23 -30.71 -25.96
N LEU A 13 -22.37 -30.23 -25.08
CA LEU A 13 -22.22 -28.82 -24.80
C LEU A 13 -21.78 -28.14 -26.09
N SER A 14 -22.59 -27.20 -26.56
CA SER A 14 -22.33 -26.43 -27.79
C SER A 14 -20.96 -25.70 -27.62
N PRO A 15 -20.09 -25.71 -28.64
CA PRO A 15 -18.76 -25.06 -28.54
C PRO A 15 -18.84 -23.54 -28.33
N CYS A 16 -20.02 -22.92 -28.48
CA CYS A 16 -20.27 -21.51 -28.23
C CYS A 16 -20.34 -21.17 -26.74
N GLN A 17 -20.82 -22.07 -25.88
CA GLN A 17 -20.94 -21.85 -24.44
C GLN A 17 -19.60 -22.00 -23.69
N ALA A 18 -18.68 -22.86 -24.13
CA ALA A 18 -17.36 -23.02 -23.58
C ALA A 18 -16.52 -21.74 -23.77
N GLY A 19 -16.56 -21.12 -24.95
CA GLY A 19 -15.82 -19.88 -25.23
C GLY A 19 -16.34 -18.65 -24.48
N GLU A 20 -17.61 -18.61 -24.11
CA GLU A 20 -18.19 -17.49 -23.34
C GLU A 20 -17.83 -17.59 -21.85
N ALA A 21 -17.82 -18.79 -21.31
CA ALA A 21 -17.37 -19.05 -19.93
C ALA A 21 -15.89 -18.68 -19.75
N GLU A 22 -15.01 -19.02 -20.70
CA GLU A 22 -13.60 -18.64 -20.67
C GLU A 22 -13.40 -17.11 -20.73
N LYS A 23 -14.20 -16.41 -21.52
CA LYS A 23 -14.16 -14.93 -21.62
C LYS A 23 -14.65 -14.26 -20.35
N LEU A 24 -15.67 -14.81 -19.69
CA LEU A 24 -16.14 -14.32 -18.39
C LEU A 24 -15.11 -14.57 -17.30
N GLU A 25 -14.46 -15.74 -17.29
CA GLU A 25 -13.36 -16.04 -16.36
C GLU A 25 -12.18 -15.09 -16.56
N PHE A 26 -11.81 -14.83 -17.81
CA PHE A 26 -10.77 -13.86 -18.12
C PHE A 26 -11.12 -12.45 -17.61
N PHE A 27 -12.37 -12.00 -17.81
CA PHE A 27 -12.84 -10.72 -17.30
C PHE A 27 -12.71 -10.64 -15.77
N GLU A 28 -13.21 -11.65 -15.04
CA GLU A 28 -13.23 -11.65 -13.59
C GLU A 28 -11.82 -11.74 -12.97
N THR A 29 -10.92 -12.47 -13.65
CA THR A 29 -9.56 -12.73 -13.12
C THR A 29 -8.58 -11.60 -13.46
N ASN A 30 -8.73 -10.96 -14.62
CA ASN A 30 -7.73 -10.03 -15.13
C ASN A 30 -8.24 -8.59 -15.32
N ILE A 31 -9.50 -8.40 -15.65
CA ILE A 31 -10.04 -7.09 -16.04
C ILE A 31 -10.74 -6.40 -14.88
N ARG A 32 -11.68 -7.08 -14.22
CA ARG A 32 -12.42 -6.49 -13.08
C ARG A 32 -11.48 -6.03 -11.96
N PRO A 33 -10.49 -6.81 -11.48
CA PRO A 33 -9.56 -6.34 -10.46
C PRO A 33 -8.78 -5.10 -10.89
N LEU A 34 -8.35 -5.06 -12.15
CA LEU A 34 -7.63 -3.93 -12.70
C LEU A 34 -8.50 -2.66 -12.76
N LEU A 35 -9.79 -2.79 -13.13
CA LEU A 35 -10.74 -1.67 -13.13
C LEU A 35 -11.01 -1.17 -11.70
N VAL A 36 -11.20 -2.08 -10.75
CA VAL A 36 -11.42 -1.76 -9.34
C VAL A 36 -10.23 -1.00 -8.76
N GLU A 37 -9.02 -1.50 -9.00
CA GLU A 37 -7.80 -0.96 -8.43
C GLU A 37 -7.44 0.42 -9.01
N ASN A 38 -7.63 0.63 -10.32
CA ASN A 38 -7.09 1.80 -11.01
C ASN A 38 -8.13 2.79 -11.52
N CYS A 39 -9.42 2.43 -11.55
CA CYS A 39 -10.44 3.23 -12.24
C CYS A 39 -11.67 3.57 -11.38
N TYR A 40 -12.14 2.63 -10.54
CA TYR A 40 -13.43 2.77 -9.85
C TYR A 40 -13.46 3.91 -8.83
N ALA A 41 -12.34 4.25 -8.22
CA ALA A 41 -12.26 5.38 -7.28
C ALA A 41 -12.77 6.70 -7.87
N CYS A 42 -12.60 6.89 -9.20
CA CYS A 42 -12.97 8.12 -9.91
C CYS A 42 -14.16 7.93 -10.86
N HIS A 43 -14.38 6.72 -11.36
CA HIS A 43 -15.33 6.44 -12.43
C HIS A 43 -16.48 5.48 -12.04
N THR A 44 -16.92 5.56 -10.78
CA THR A 44 -18.17 4.95 -10.30
C THR A 44 -19.09 6.00 -9.73
N GLN A 45 -19.02 6.24 -8.42
CA GLN A 45 -19.85 7.27 -7.74
C GLN A 45 -19.45 8.71 -8.10
N SER A 46 -18.15 8.98 -8.19
CA SER A 46 -17.62 10.33 -8.50
C SER A 46 -17.91 10.77 -9.94
N LYS A 47 -18.21 9.86 -10.86
CA LYS A 47 -18.56 10.10 -12.26
C LYS A 47 -17.69 11.16 -12.95
N MET A 48 -16.37 11.13 -12.69
CA MET A 48 -15.46 12.15 -13.24
C MET A 48 -15.53 12.16 -14.77
N GLY A 49 -15.72 13.34 -15.35
CA GLY A 49 -16.01 13.48 -16.79
C GLY A 49 -17.33 12.85 -17.23
N GLY A 50 -18.30 12.67 -16.33
CA GLY A 50 -19.56 12.00 -16.60
C GLY A 50 -19.46 10.51 -16.91
N LEU A 51 -18.25 9.92 -16.79
CA LEU A 51 -17.96 8.54 -17.15
C LEU A 51 -18.11 7.60 -15.96
N ARG A 52 -18.82 6.48 -16.17
CA ARG A 52 -18.84 5.32 -15.27
C ARG A 52 -18.19 4.12 -15.95
N LEU A 53 -17.39 3.36 -15.18
CA LEU A 53 -16.67 2.16 -15.64
C LEU A 53 -17.09 0.88 -14.88
N ASP A 54 -18.22 0.94 -14.19
CA ASP A 54 -18.75 -0.14 -13.35
C ASP A 54 -19.77 -1.03 -14.07
N SER A 55 -20.14 -0.73 -15.30
CA SER A 55 -20.92 -1.61 -16.15
C SER A 55 -20.54 -1.46 -17.63
N ARG A 56 -20.74 -2.53 -18.41
CA ARG A 56 -20.52 -2.51 -19.86
C ARG A 56 -21.35 -1.44 -20.56
N GLU A 57 -22.61 -1.30 -20.17
CA GLU A 57 -23.52 -0.31 -20.74
C GLU A 57 -23.02 1.10 -20.56
N THR A 58 -22.58 1.46 -19.34
CA THR A 58 -22.06 2.80 -19.05
C THR A 58 -20.73 3.07 -19.74
N MET A 59 -19.85 2.08 -19.89
CA MET A 59 -18.62 2.21 -20.66
C MET A 59 -18.87 2.44 -22.15
N VAL A 60 -19.86 1.76 -22.73
CA VAL A 60 -20.23 1.93 -24.14
C VAL A 60 -20.95 3.26 -24.35
N ARG A 61 -21.79 3.70 -23.42
CA ARG A 61 -22.43 5.01 -23.44
C ARG A 61 -21.37 6.12 -23.33
N GLY A 62 -20.38 5.94 -22.44
CA GLY A 62 -19.29 6.87 -22.21
C GLY A 62 -19.66 8.06 -21.34
N GLY A 63 -18.75 9.02 -21.27
CA GLY A 63 -18.89 10.30 -20.58
C GLY A 63 -18.83 11.49 -21.55
N SER A 64 -18.45 12.67 -21.03
CA SER A 64 -18.33 13.92 -21.82
C SER A 64 -17.38 13.81 -23.01
N SER A 65 -16.39 12.90 -22.96
CA SER A 65 -15.44 12.63 -24.06
C SER A 65 -15.89 11.51 -25.01
N GLY A 66 -17.12 11.03 -24.89
CA GLY A 66 -17.69 9.97 -25.71
C GLY A 66 -17.49 8.55 -25.13
N PRO A 67 -17.78 7.49 -25.93
CA PRO A 67 -17.67 6.11 -25.49
C PRO A 67 -16.28 5.74 -25.00
N ALA A 68 -16.20 5.18 -23.77
CA ALA A 68 -14.93 4.72 -23.21
C ALA A 68 -14.41 3.47 -23.92
N ILE A 69 -15.29 2.55 -24.26
CA ILE A 69 -14.96 1.35 -25.01
C ILE A 69 -15.84 1.20 -26.25
N ARG A 70 -15.27 0.57 -27.28
CA ARG A 70 -15.98 0.11 -28.47
C ARG A 70 -15.77 -1.39 -28.60
N PRO A 71 -16.71 -2.22 -28.15
CA PRO A 71 -16.57 -3.67 -28.21
C PRO A 71 -16.19 -4.15 -29.63
N GLY A 72 -15.21 -5.02 -29.71
CA GLY A 72 -14.63 -5.48 -31.01
C GLY A 72 -13.60 -4.53 -31.62
N ASN A 73 -13.33 -3.36 -30.99
CA ASN A 73 -12.38 -2.39 -31.53
C ASN A 73 -11.55 -1.76 -30.40
N ALA A 74 -10.55 -2.48 -29.93
CA ALA A 74 -9.66 -2.02 -28.87
C ALA A 74 -8.89 -0.74 -29.23
N ALA A 75 -8.33 -0.67 -30.44
CA ALA A 75 -7.55 0.48 -30.91
C ALA A 75 -8.40 1.77 -31.03
N GLY A 76 -9.69 1.63 -31.37
CA GLY A 76 -10.64 2.74 -31.43
C GLY A 76 -11.26 3.13 -30.09
N SER A 77 -10.93 2.43 -29.01
CA SER A 77 -11.50 2.68 -27.67
C SER A 77 -10.71 3.77 -26.94
N LEU A 78 -11.44 4.75 -26.41
CA LEU A 78 -10.85 5.87 -25.66
C LEU A 78 -10.10 5.39 -24.42
N LEU A 79 -10.64 4.37 -23.73
CA LEU A 79 -10.00 3.77 -22.57
C LEU A 79 -8.58 3.32 -22.88
N ILE A 80 -8.35 2.58 -23.96
CA ILE A 80 -7.00 2.11 -24.34
C ILE A 80 -6.07 3.26 -24.57
N ARG A 81 -6.50 4.28 -25.33
CA ARG A 81 -5.66 5.46 -25.60
C ARG A 81 -5.32 6.26 -24.34
N ALA A 82 -6.28 6.35 -23.42
CA ALA A 82 -6.07 7.05 -22.14
C ALA A 82 -5.09 6.31 -21.22
N VAL A 83 -5.24 4.98 -21.03
CA VAL A 83 -4.36 4.20 -20.16
C VAL A 83 -2.99 3.92 -20.77
N SER A 84 -2.86 3.98 -22.09
CA SER A 84 -1.58 3.92 -22.79
C SER A 84 -0.84 5.26 -22.84
N HIS A 85 -1.48 6.33 -22.38
CA HIS A 85 -0.99 7.72 -22.46
C HIS A 85 -0.72 8.19 -23.90
N THR A 86 -1.42 7.61 -24.88
CA THR A 86 -1.32 7.98 -26.31
C THR A 86 -2.40 8.97 -26.75
N HIS A 87 -3.33 9.33 -25.85
CA HIS A 87 -4.31 10.38 -26.12
C HIS A 87 -3.72 11.74 -25.76
N ASP A 88 -3.96 12.78 -26.58
CA ASP A 88 -3.33 14.08 -26.44
C ASP A 88 -3.65 14.76 -25.09
N ARG A 89 -4.87 14.64 -24.61
CA ARG A 89 -5.38 15.29 -23.40
C ARG A 89 -5.66 14.34 -22.24
N LEU A 90 -6.06 13.11 -22.50
CA LEU A 90 -6.48 12.16 -21.47
C LEU A 90 -5.38 11.14 -21.18
N LYS A 91 -4.79 11.22 -19.99
CA LYS A 91 -3.81 10.25 -19.48
C LYS A 91 -4.33 9.68 -18.18
N MET A 92 -4.62 8.38 -18.15
CA MET A 92 -5.19 7.69 -17.00
C MET A 92 -4.29 6.54 -16.56
N PRO A 93 -4.18 6.28 -15.25
CA PRO A 93 -4.69 7.07 -14.11
C PRO A 93 -4.03 8.46 -14.01
N PRO A 94 -4.70 9.46 -13.42
CA PRO A 94 -4.18 10.83 -13.34
C PRO A 94 -2.97 10.98 -12.39
N SER A 95 -2.67 9.97 -11.58
CA SER A 95 -1.47 9.90 -10.74
C SER A 95 -0.14 9.91 -11.52
N GLY A 96 -0.19 9.89 -12.85
CA GLY A 96 0.99 9.92 -13.71
C GLY A 96 1.63 8.57 -13.99
N THR A 97 1.25 7.51 -13.29
CA THR A 97 1.76 6.17 -13.52
C THR A 97 0.91 5.46 -14.58
N ARG A 98 1.47 5.27 -15.76
CA ARG A 98 0.86 4.50 -16.84
C ARG A 98 0.69 3.03 -16.42
N LEU A 99 -0.41 2.40 -16.82
CA LEU A 99 -0.58 0.95 -16.65
C LEU A 99 0.55 0.19 -17.36
N SER A 100 0.91 -0.97 -16.83
CA SER A 100 1.92 -1.83 -17.46
C SER A 100 1.45 -2.34 -18.83
N ASP A 101 2.38 -2.64 -19.74
CA ASP A 101 2.04 -3.14 -21.07
C ASP A 101 1.17 -4.39 -21.00
N LYS A 102 1.43 -5.30 -20.07
CA LYS A 102 0.62 -6.51 -19.84
C LYS A 102 -0.82 -6.18 -19.42
N GLN A 103 -1.03 -5.16 -18.59
CA GLN A 103 -2.37 -4.72 -18.18
C GLN A 103 -3.12 -4.07 -19.34
N ILE A 104 -2.43 -3.26 -20.14
CA ILE A 104 -3.00 -2.64 -21.35
C ILE A 104 -3.35 -3.69 -22.41
N GLU A 105 -2.49 -4.68 -22.64
CA GLU A 105 -2.74 -5.81 -23.51
C GLU A 105 -3.96 -6.62 -23.05
N GLY A 106 -4.10 -6.86 -21.74
CA GLY A 106 -5.28 -7.52 -21.17
C GLY A 106 -6.57 -6.77 -21.45
N LEU A 107 -6.59 -5.45 -21.20
CA LEU A 107 -7.75 -4.59 -21.52
C LEU A 107 -8.06 -4.59 -23.01
N ALA A 108 -7.04 -4.51 -23.87
CA ALA A 108 -7.21 -4.50 -25.31
C ALA A 108 -7.77 -5.84 -25.82
N ALA A 109 -7.28 -6.97 -25.32
CA ALA A 109 -7.79 -8.29 -25.64
C ALA A 109 -9.27 -8.44 -25.24
N TRP A 110 -9.60 -8.05 -24.00
CA TRP A 110 -10.99 -8.07 -23.51
C TRP A 110 -11.94 -7.24 -24.39
N ILE A 111 -11.55 -6.00 -24.73
CA ILE A 111 -12.36 -5.14 -25.60
C ILE A 111 -12.47 -5.73 -27.02
N GLN A 112 -11.37 -6.27 -27.56
CA GLN A 112 -11.34 -6.89 -28.88
C GLN A 112 -12.26 -8.12 -28.96
N ASP A 113 -12.36 -8.88 -27.89
CA ASP A 113 -13.22 -10.06 -27.75
C ASP A 113 -14.69 -9.72 -27.45
N GLY A 114 -15.09 -8.44 -27.60
CA GLY A 114 -16.46 -7.96 -27.46
C GLY A 114 -16.80 -7.38 -26.10
N ALA A 115 -15.80 -7.15 -25.23
CA ALA A 115 -15.96 -6.62 -23.89
C ALA A 115 -17.04 -7.41 -23.10
N VAL A 116 -16.88 -8.74 -23.04
CA VAL A 116 -17.83 -9.61 -22.34
C VAL A 116 -17.86 -9.21 -20.87
N TRP A 117 -19.07 -9.03 -20.38
CA TRP A 117 -19.36 -8.61 -19.01
C TRP A 117 -20.39 -9.60 -18.45
N PRO A 118 -20.29 -10.06 -17.22
CA PRO A 118 -21.31 -10.91 -16.63
C PRO A 118 -22.68 -10.23 -16.72
N ASP A 119 -23.68 -10.94 -17.23
CA ASP A 119 -25.05 -10.44 -17.22
C ASP A 119 -25.47 -10.20 -15.76
N GLU A 120 -25.95 -9.01 -15.47
CA GLU A 120 -26.44 -8.64 -14.13
C GLU A 120 -27.62 -9.50 -13.69
N ASP A 121 -28.32 -10.13 -14.64
CA ASP A 121 -29.44 -11.05 -14.41
C ASP A 121 -28.99 -12.47 -14.03
N LEU A 122 -27.72 -12.82 -14.12
CA LEU A 122 -27.16 -14.13 -13.70
C LEU A 122 -26.47 -14.11 -12.34
N ALA A 123 -26.37 -12.98 -11.66
CA ALA A 123 -26.21 -13.02 -10.21
C ALA A 123 -27.45 -13.77 -9.67
N PRO A 124 -27.27 -14.84 -8.84
CA PRO A 124 -28.45 -15.43 -8.21
C PRO A 124 -29.19 -14.29 -7.57
N LEU A 125 -30.44 -14.09 -8.01
CA LEU A 125 -31.41 -13.24 -7.34
C LEU A 125 -31.23 -13.52 -5.85
N VAL A 126 -30.84 -12.52 -5.07
CA VAL A 126 -30.95 -12.61 -3.63
C VAL A 126 -32.44 -12.86 -3.43
N SER A 127 -32.81 -14.11 -3.28
CA SER A 127 -34.16 -14.47 -2.92
C SER A 127 -34.34 -13.87 -1.55
N GLU A 128 -35.24 -12.90 -1.46
CA GLU A 128 -35.73 -12.41 -0.19
C GLU A 128 -36.12 -13.65 0.65
N ASN A 129 -35.31 -14.08 1.63
CA ASN A 129 -35.47 -15.19 2.58
C ASN A 129 -34.66 -16.47 2.41
N THR A 130 -33.53 -16.55 1.73
CA THR A 130 -32.64 -17.68 1.97
C THR A 130 -31.48 -17.24 2.88
N THR A 131 -31.50 -17.71 4.12
CA THR A 131 -30.35 -17.65 5.02
C THR A 131 -29.13 -18.27 4.32
N PHE A 132 -28.05 -17.50 4.13
CA PHE A 132 -26.79 -18.02 3.60
C PHE A 132 -26.36 -19.21 4.47
N ALA A 133 -26.16 -20.37 3.87
CA ALA A 133 -25.77 -21.57 4.57
C ALA A 133 -24.50 -22.16 3.96
N VAL A 134 -23.47 -22.30 4.79
CA VAL A 134 -22.24 -22.99 4.38
C VAL A 134 -22.51 -24.48 4.23
N THR A 135 -22.29 -25.01 3.02
CA THR A 135 -22.53 -26.43 2.73
C THR A 135 -21.44 -27.31 3.40
N PRO A 136 -21.77 -28.60 3.67
CA PRO A 136 -20.78 -29.57 4.16
C PRO A 136 -19.56 -29.73 3.24
N GLN A 137 -19.73 -29.61 1.91
CA GLN A 137 -18.64 -29.65 0.95
C GLN A 137 -17.71 -28.45 1.08
N GLN A 138 -18.25 -27.24 1.29
CA GLN A 138 -17.47 -26.02 1.52
C GLN A 138 -16.68 -26.14 2.82
N ARG A 139 -17.28 -26.63 3.92
CA ARG A 139 -16.57 -26.88 5.18
C ARG A 139 -15.51 -27.97 5.06
N ALA A 140 -15.72 -28.95 4.17
CA ALA A 140 -14.78 -30.01 3.92
C ALA A 140 -13.58 -29.61 3.04
N PHE A 141 -13.54 -28.35 2.55
CA PHE A 141 -12.38 -27.86 1.83
C PHE A 141 -11.13 -27.88 2.72
N TRP A 142 -9.97 -28.16 2.14
CA TRP A 142 -8.76 -28.48 2.90
C TRP A 142 -8.38 -27.41 3.93
N SER A 143 -8.51 -26.15 3.58
CA SER A 143 -8.09 -25.04 4.45
C SER A 143 -9.06 -24.74 5.60
N PHE A 144 -10.33 -25.14 5.46
CA PHE A 144 -11.36 -24.92 6.48
C PHE A 144 -11.54 -26.10 7.45
N ARG A 145 -10.77 -27.17 7.27
CA ARG A 145 -10.74 -28.29 8.21
C ARG A 145 -9.90 -27.93 9.43
N PRO A 146 -10.32 -28.31 10.63
CA PRO A 146 -9.50 -28.13 11.83
C PRO A 146 -8.08 -28.66 11.65
N VAL A 147 -7.10 -28.00 12.26
CA VAL A 147 -5.74 -28.49 12.33
C VAL A 147 -5.71 -29.77 13.17
N SER A 148 -5.08 -30.80 12.65
CA SER A 148 -4.88 -32.05 13.40
C SER A 148 -3.43 -32.51 13.27
N MET A 149 -2.89 -33.08 14.36
CA MET A 149 -1.55 -33.66 14.33
C MET A 149 -1.57 -34.93 13.46
N PRO A 150 -0.91 -34.93 12.27
CA PRO A 150 -0.91 -36.11 11.42
C PRO A 150 0.09 -37.17 11.91
N ALA A 151 -0.22 -38.42 11.68
CA ALA A 151 0.76 -39.50 11.89
C ALA A 151 1.98 -39.28 10.99
N GLN A 152 3.17 -39.38 11.56
CA GLN A 152 4.43 -39.26 10.82
C GLN A 152 4.60 -40.45 9.89
N PRO A 153 4.99 -40.25 8.63
CA PRO A 153 5.27 -41.34 7.69
C PRO A 153 6.39 -42.26 8.20
N GLU A 154 6.20 -43.56 8.04
CA GLU A 154 7.29 -44.55 8.25
C GLU A 154 8.27 -44.52 7.08
N ILE A 155 9.54 -44.31 7.37
CA ILE A 155 10.63 -44.32 6.38
C ILE A 155 11.47 -45.56 6.59
N ARG A 156 11.62 -46.36 5.56
CA ARG A 156 12.28 -47.70 5.63
C ARG A 156 13.76 -47.69 6.00
N ASP A 157 14.42 -46.50 5.92
CA ASP A 157 15.86 -46.34 6.19
C ASP A 157 16.07 -45.44 7.44
N ASP A 158 15.43 -45.78 8.54
CA ASP A 158 15.40 -44.98 9.77
C ASP A 158 16.59 -45.27 10.71
N SER A 159 17.77 -45.54 10.18
CA SER A 159 18.94 -45.83 11.01
C SER A 159 19.58 -44.63 11.74
N ARG A 160 19.03 -43.39 11.60
CA ARG A 160 19.70 -42.14 12.04
C ARG A 160 18.80 -41.09 12.72
N GLY A 161 17.67 -41.44 13.26
CA GLY A 161 16.84 -40.43 13.96
C GLY A 161 16.39 -39.27 13.05
N ILE A 162 15.65 -39.56 11.99
CA ILE A 162 15.16 -38.58 10.98
C ILE A 162 14.19 -37.64 11.66
N ALA A 163 14.42 -36.30 11.52
CA ALA A 163 13.54 -35.26 12.06
C ALA A 163 12.13 -35.37 11.47
N PRO A 164 11.07 -35.04 12.24
CA PRO A 164 9.70 -35.16 11.77
C PRO A 164 9.44 -34.47 10.43
N VAL A 165 9.95 -33.25 10.23
CA VAL A 165 9.86 -32.51 8.95
C VAL A 165 10.37 -33.35 7.79
N ASP A 166 11.52 -33.97 7.97
CA ASP A 166 12.17 -34.79 6.92
C ASP A 166 11.35 -36.02 6.55
N ARG A 167 10.62 -36.63 7.50
CA ARG A 167 9.77 -37.81 7.22
C ARG A 167 8.70 -37.50 6.20
N PHE A 168 8.03 -36.35 6.32
CA PHE A 168 7.01 -35.91 5.37
C PHE A 168 7.60 -35.62 3.98
N ILE A 169 8.77 -34.97 3.93
CA ILE A 169 9.45 -34.67 2.67
C ILE A 169 9.92 -35.94 1.99
N LEU A 170 10.61 -36.81 2.74
CA LEU A 170 11.14 -38.09 2.20
C LEU A 170 10.02 -39.01 1.68
N ALA A 171 8.89 -39.08 2.42
CA ALA A 171 7.75 -39.88 1.98
C ALA A 171 7.26 -39.45 0.60
N ARG A 172 7.18 -38.14 0.35
CA ARG A 172 6.76 -37.59 -0.95
C ARG A 172 7.80 -37.82 -2.04
N LEU A 173 9.08 -37.64 -1.72
CA LEU A 173 10.17 -37.88 -2.68
C LEU A 173 10.23 -39.37 -3.07
N HIS A 174 10.10 -40.27 -2.10
CA HIS A 174 10.06 -41.74 -2.37
C HIS A 174 8.83 -42.12 -3.22
N GLU A 175 7.66 -41.56 -2.96
CA GLU A 175 6.45 -41.78 -3.77
C GLU A 175 6.68 -41.44 -5.24
N LYS A 176 7.51 -40.42 -5.52
CA LYS A 176 7.83 -39.91 -6.86
C LYS A 176 9.14 -40.44 -7.41
N GLY A 177 9.87 -41.26 -6.65
CA GLY A 177 11.18 -41.80 -7.05
C GLY A 177 12.20 -40.68 -7.31
N ILE A 178 12.22 -39.64 -6.46
CA ILE A 178 13.11 -38.49 -6.56
C ILE A 178 14.19 -38.62 -5.50
N GLU A 179 15.44 -38.45 -5.90
CA GLU A 179 16.60 -38.43 -5.01
C GLU A 179 16.90 -37.04 -4.49
N ARG A 180 17.36 -36.95 -3.24
CA ARG A 180 17.76 -35.65 -2.65
C ARG A 180 19.17 -35.28 -3.12
N ALA A 181 19.38 -33.95 -3.22
CA ALA A 181 20.72 -33.42 -3.32
C ALA A 181 21.56 -33.75 -2.06
N PRO A 182 22.89 -33.75 -2.15
CA PRO A 182 23.74 -33.93 -0.99
C PRO A 182 23.60 -32.78 0.01
N ALA A 183 24.08 -32.97 1.24
CA ALA A 183 24.14 -31.92 2.22
C ALA A 183 25.03 -30.76 1.74
N ALA A 184 24.69 -29.55 2.13
CA ALA A 184 25.51 -28.36 1.95
C ALA A 184 26.77 -28.44 2.82
N ASP A 185 27.85 -27.83 2.38
CA ASP A 185 29.02 -27.62 3.21
C ASP A 185 28.75 -26.60 4.35
N LYS A 186 29.59 -26.61 5.37
CA LYS A 186 29.42 -25.77 6.54
C LYS A 186 29.45 -24.25 6.25
N ARG A 187 30.28 -23.82 5.26
CA ARG A 187 30.36 -22.39 4.88
C ARG A 187 29.05 -21.90 4.23
N THR A 188 28.55 -22.69 3.30
CA THR A 188 27.22 -22.45 2.69
C THR A 188 26.13 -22.41 3.75
N LEU A 189 26.16 -23.36 4.70
CA LEU A 189 25.11 -23.50 5.71
C LEU A 189 25.09 -22.33 6.70
N ILE A 190 26.24 -21.91 7.22
CA ILE A 190 26.31 -20.76 8.15
C ILE A 190 25.91 -19.46 7.43
N ARG A 191 26.36 -19.25 6.19
CA ARG A 191 25.99 -18.07 5.39
C ARG A 191 24.48 -18.02 5.15
N ARG A 192 23.85 -19.13 4.79
CA ARG A 192 22.39 -19.26 4.62
C ARG A 192 21.66 -18.93 5.92
N ALA A 193 22.08 -19.52 7.04
CA ALA A 193 21.45 -19.32 8.33
C ALA A 193 21.55 -17.89 8.80
N THR A 194 22.72 -17.25 8.68
CA THR A 194 22.98 -15.89 9.16
C THR A 194 22.17 -14.87 8.36
N TYR A 195 22.20 -14.90 7.02
CA TYR A 195 21.35 -14.04 6.20
C TYR A 195 19.85 -14.29 6.41
N GLY A 196 19.45 -15.55 6.58
CA GLY A 196 18.05 -15.93 6.81
C GLY A 196 17.49 -15.41 8.13
N LEU A 197 18.27 -15.50 9.22
CA LEU A 197 17.80 -15.13 10.54
C LEU A 197 18.07 -13.67 10.91
N ILE A 198 19.22 -13.10 10.51
CA ILE A 198 19.60 -11.74 10.93
C ILE A 198 19.84 -10.76 9.79
N GLY A 199 19.83 -11.20 8.53
CA GLY A 199 19.96 -10.34 7.34
C GLY A 199 21.35 -9.74 7.14
N LEU A 200 22.39 -10.30 7.79
CA LEU A 200 23.78 -9.86 7.72
C LEU A 200 24.68 -11.03 7.32
N PRO A 201 25.89 -10.79 6.79
CA PRO A 201 26.86 -11.85 6.56
C PRO A 201 27.41 -12.38 7.90
N PRO A 202 27.78 -13.66 7.97
CA PRO A 202 28.58 -14.16 9.09
C PRO A 202 29.97 -13.52 9.07
N THR A 203 30.55 -13.30 10.25
CA THR A 203 31.95 -12.88 10.34
C THR A 203 32.91 -14.02 10.01
N PRO A 204 34.14 -13.77 9.52
CA PRO A 204 35.14 -14.80 9.32
C PRO A 204 35.41 -15.63 10.59
N GLU A 205 35.42 -15.00 11.76
CA GLU A 205 35.65 -15.64 13.05
C GLU A 205 34.49 -16.62 13.40
N GLU A 206 33.24 -16.27 13.10
CA GLU A 206 32.08 -17.16 13.27
C GLU A 206 32.12 -18.35 12.32
N ILE A 207 32.57 -18.13 11.08
CA ILE A 207 32.76 -19.21 10.10
C ILE A 207 33.85 -20.17 10.59
N ASP A 208 34.99 -19.66 11.02
CA ASP A 208 36.12 -20.48 11.47
C ASP A 208 35.77 -21.27 12.73
N ALA A 209 35.04 -20.65 13.67
CA ALA A 209 34.52 -21.33 14.86
C ALA A 209 33.59 -22.50 14.49
N PHE A 210 32.66 -22.28 13.56
CA PHE A 210 31.73 -23.33 13.11
C PHE A 210 32.45 -24.44 12.32
N LEU A 211 33.46 -24.10 11.54
CA LEU A 211 34.27 -25.12 10.82
C LEU A 211 35.08 -25.99 11.76
N ALA A 212 35.64 -25.41 12.83
CA ALA A 212 36.43 -26.10 13.83
C ALA A 212 35.59 -27.01 14.74
N ASP A 213 34.31 -26.69 14.94
CA ASP A 213 33.41 -27.49 15.77
C ASP A 213 32.95 -28.74 15.02
N SER A 214 33.41 -29.91 15.48
CA SER A 214 33.04 -31.21 14.93
C SER A 214 31.91 -31.93 15.65
N SER A 215 31.27 -31.27 16.62
CA SER A 215 30.14 -31.84 17.36
C SER A 215 28.89 -32.02 16.48
N PRO A 216 28.06 -33.00 16.74
CA PRO A 216 26.76 -33.13 16.05
C PRO A 216 25.85 -31.93 16.18
N GLU A 217 25.97 -31.19 17.28
CA GLU A 217 25.20 -30.00 17.67
C GLU A 217 25.76 -28.69 17.13
N ALA A 218 26.88 -28.73 16.38
CA ALA A 218 27.57 -27.53 15.90
C ALA A 218 26.64 -26.57 15.16
N PHE A 219 25.74 -27.08 14.30
CA PHE A 219 24.79 -26.23 13.57
C PHE A 219 23.65 -25.72 14.46
N GLU A 220 23.20 -26.52 15.41
CA GLU A 220 22.20 -26.09 16.41
C GLU A 220 22.76 -24.90 17.23
N THR A 221 24.02 -24.97 17.65
CA THR A 221 24.70 -23.86 18.34
C THR A 221 24.70 -22.57 17.52
N VAL A 222 24.92 -22.67 16.21
CA VAL A 222 24.82 -21.50 15.29
C VAL A 222 23.41 -20.96 15.25
N VAL A 223 22.41 -21.81 15.09
CA VAL A 223 20.98 -21.41 15.03
C VAL A 223 20.58 -20.72 16.36
N GLU A 224 20.91 -21.30 17.50
CA GLU A 224 20.58 -20.70 18.81
C GLU A 224 21.23 -19.32 19.01
N LYS A 225 22.50 -19.18 18.64
CA LYS A 225 23.20 -17.89 18.68
C LYS A 225 22.51 -16.84 17.81
N LEU A 226 22.08 -17.21 16.60
CA LEU A 226 21.40 -16.29 15.70
C LEU A 226 20.00 -15.91 16.20
N LEU A 227 19.23 -16.87 16.75
CA LEU A 227 17.91 -16.63 17.35
C LEU A 227 18.00 -15.76 18.63
N ALA A 228 19.10 -15.82 19.35
CA ALA A 228 19.37 -14.95 20.50
C ALA A 228 19.85 -13.55 20.12
N SER A 229 20.25 -13.33 18.87
CA SER A 229 20.75 -12.03 18.40
C SER A 229 19.65 -10.99 18.35
N PRO A 230 19.86 -9.74 18.81
CA PRO A 230 18.91 -8.65 18.64
C PRO A 230 18.61 -8.33 17.18
N ARG A 231 19.49 -8.73 16.25
CA ARG A 231 19.33 -8.55 14.80
C ARG A 231 18.28 -9.47 14.20
N TYR A 232 17.86 -10.51 14.92
CA TYR A 232 16.78 -11.40 14.52
C TYR A 232 15.44 -10.65 14.37
N GLY A 233 15.07 -9.86 15.36
CA GLY A 233 13.84 -9.06 15.30
C GLY A 233 13.88 -7.99 14.21
N GLU A 234 15.03 -7.40 13.92
CA GLU A 234 15.20 -6.43 12.81
C GLU A 234 14.91 -7.09 11.45
N ARG A 235 15.37 -8.32 11.26
CA ARG A 235 15.13 -9.08 10.02
C ARG A 235 13.69 -9.56 9.90
N TRP A 236 13.19 -10.25 10.90
CA TRP A 236 11.85 -10.87 10.86
C TRP A 236 10.74 -9.87 11.09
N GLY A 237 10.99 -8.84 11.89
CA GLY A 237 10.12 -7.69 11.99
C GLY A 237 9.91 -6.98 10.67
N ARG A 238 10.95 -6.85 9.81
CA ARG A 238 10.79 -6.24 8.49
C ARG A 238 9.80 -7.00 7.61
N TYR A 239 9.84 -8.33 7.61
CA TYR A 239 8.85 -9.13 6.87
C TYR A 239 7.43 -8.92 7.40
N TRP A 240 7.27 -8.76 8.71
CA TRP A 240 5.98 -8.43 9.30
C TRP A 240 5.50 -7.04 8.90
N LEU A 241 6.38 -6.05 8.88
CA LEU A 241 6.07 -4.68 8.50
C LEU A 241 5.59 -4.55 7.04
N ASP A 242 6.00 -5.46 6.14
CA ASP A 242 5.46 -5.58 4.78
C ASP A 242 3.98 -6.01 4.77
N LEU A 243 3.61 -6.94 5.64
CA LEU A 243 2.21 -7.37 5.81
C LEU A 243 1.35 -6.28 6.43
N ALA A 244 1.92 -5.56 7.41
CA ALA A 244 1.26 -4.49 8.15
C ALA A 244 1.13 -3.17 7.35
N ARG A 245 1.70 -3.08 6.14
CA ARG A 245 1.70 -1.86 5.32
C ARG A 245 2.34 -0.67 6.05
N TYR A 246 3.43 -0.94 6.78
CA TYR A 246 4.12 0.08 7.56
C TYR A 246 4.73 1.16 6.69
N ALA A 247 4.55 2.41 7.08
CA ALA A 247 5.28 3.55 6.56
C ALA A 247 5.40 4.65 7.63
N ASP A 248 6.36 5.56 7.43
CA ASP A 248 6.62 6.70 8.31
C ASP A 248 5.82 7.96 7.89
N GLY A 249 5.04 7.87 6.81
CA GLY A 249 4.19 8.94 6.29
C GLY A 249 2.78 8.49 5.97
N LYS A 250 1.83 9.45 5.98
CA LYS A 250 0.47 9.32 5.43
C LYS A 250 0.50 9.67 3.94
N ILE A 251 -0.48 9.16 3.19
CA ILE A 251 -0.66 9.56 1.79
C ILE A 251 -1.04 11.05 1.76
N GLY A 252 -0.15 11.87 1.20
CA GLY A 252 -0.40 13.28 0.91
C GLY A 252 -0.73 13.52 -0.57
N ILE A 253 -1.04 14.76 -0.93
CA ILE A 253 -1.41 15.11 -2.32
C ILE A 253 -0.19 15.09 -3.24
N ARG A 254 0.99 15.50 -2.76
CA ARG A 254 2.24 15.58 -3.54
C ARG A 254 3.42 14.90 -2.87
N VAL A 255 3.47 14.97 -1.57
CA VAL A 255 4.46 14.35 -0.69
C VAL A 255 3.74 13.70 0.48
N ASP A 256 4.39 12.77 1.13
CA ASP A 256 3.85 12.17 2.33
C ASP A 256 3.75 13.20 3.46
N ASP A 257 2.61 13.24 4.13
CA ASP A 257 2.50 13.92 5.40
C ASP A 257 3.22 13.11 6.47
N PRO A 258 4.05 13.73 7.34
CA PRO A 258 4.75 13.01 8.39
C PRO A 258 3.80 12.22 9.30
N TYR A 259 4.22 11.01 9.66
CA TYR A 259 3.58 10.20 10.69
C TYR A 259 4.49 10.15 11.94
N PRO A 260 4.52 11.21 12.75
CA PRO A 260 5.42 11.27 13.89
C PRO A 260 5.15 10.07 14.82
N ASN A 261 6.19 9.53 15.43
CA ASN A 261 6.11 8.36 16.31
C ASN A 261 5.69 7.03 15.65
N ALA A 262 5.55 6.93 14.32
CA ALA A 262 5.28 5.67 13.63
C ALA A 262 6.31 4.58 13.98
N PHE A 263 7.57 4.96 14.14
CA PHE A 263 8.67 4.08 14.52
C PHE A 263 8.40 3.28 15.80
N ARG A 264 7.52 3.72 16.71
CA ARG A 264 7.20 3.01 17.95
C ARG A 264 6.50 1.68 17.68
N TYR A 265 5.68 1.60 16.62
CA TYR A 265 5.11 0.33 16.18
C TYR A 265 6.19 -0.58 15.58
N ARG A 266 7.06 -0.07 14.70
CA ARG A 266 8.19 -0.83 14.15
C ARG A 266 9.08 -1.39 15.26
N ASP A 267 9.47 -0.57 16.21
CA ASP A 267 10.34 -0.95 17.32
C ASP A 267 9.64 -1.97 18.25
N TRP A 268 8.33 -1.85 18.44
CA TRP A 268 7.54 -2.85 19.15
C TRP A 268 7.53 -4.19 18.41
N VAL A 269 7.32 -4.20 17.10
CA VAL A 269 7.37 -5.41 16.27
C VAL A 269 8.74 -6.09 16.40
N ILE A 270 9.84 -5.34 16.24
CA ILE A 270 11.21 -5.84 16.36
C ILE A 270 11.43 -6.49 17.73
N ARG A 271 11.01 -5.82 18.79
CA ARG A 271 11.10 -6.34 20.17
C ARG A 271 10.25 -7.60 20.36
N ALA A 272 9.03 -7.61 19.87
CA ALA A 272 8.14 -8.76 19.99
C ALA A 272 8.73 -10.03 19.34
N PHE A 273 9.40 -9.90 18.19
CA PHE A 273 10.13 -11.01 17.58
C PHE A 273 11.37 -11.41 18.39
N ASN A 274 12.14 -10.45 18.91
CA ASN A 274 13.30 -10.75 19.74
C ASN A 274 12.93 -11.47 21.04
N ASP A 275 11.85 -11.07 21.66
CA ASP A 275 11.32 -11.65 22.90
C ASP A 275 10.57 -12.98 22.67
N ASP A 276 10.43 -13.40 21.41
CA ASP A 276 9.60 -14.55 21.01
C ASP A 276 8.17 -14.45 21.60
N LEU A 277 7.58 -13.24 21.51
CA LEU A 277 6.20 -13.03 22.00
C LEU A 277 5.28 -14.06 21.36
N PRO A 278 4.54 -14.87 22.14
CA PRO A 278 3.61 -15.85 21.60
C PRO A 278 2.71 -15.24 20.52
N TYR A 279 2.65 -15.89 19.37
CA TYR A 279 1.98 -15.31 18.19
C TYR A 279 0.50 -14.99 18.43
N ASP A 280 -0.18 -15.74 19.27
CA ASP A 280 -1.55 -15.44 19.69
C ASP A 280 -1.64 -14.14 20.50
N GLN A 281 -0.68 -13.86 21.37
CA GLN A 281 -0.59 -12.59 22.10
C GLN A 281 -0.18 -11.44 21.15
N PHE A 282 0.73 -11.71 20.23
CA PHE A 282 1.14 -10.76 19.19
C PHE A 282 -0.05 -10.30 18.33
N VAL A 283 -0.95 -11.21 17.95
CA VAL A 283 -2.18 -10.87 17.20
C VAL A 283 -3.16 -10.05 18.06
N ARG A 284 -3.41 -10.50 19.32
CA ARG A 284 -4.28 -9.75 20.25
C ARG A 284 -3.77 -8.33 20.46
N ALA A 285 -2.47 -8.17 20.63
CA ALA A 285 -1.85 -6.85 20.81
C ALA A 285 -2.07 -5.92 19.62
N GLN A 286 -2.02 -6.44 18.40
CA GLN A 286 -2.21 -5.62 17.21
C GLN A 286 -3.67 -5.22 16.93
N LEU A 287 -4.62 -5.99 17.42
CA LEU A 287 -6.02 -5.73 17.20
C LEU A 287 -6.70 -5.02 18.38
N ALA A 288 -6.25 -5.29 19.62
CA ALA A 288 -6.98 -4.92 20.81
C ALA A 288 -6.10 -4.70 22.05
N ALA A 289 -4.85 -4.21 21.91
CA ALA A 289 -3.97 -4.00 23.08
C ALA A 289 -4.58 -3.06 24.13
N ASP A 290 -5.35 -2.07 23.73
CA ASP A 290 -6.06 -1.13 24.60
C ASP A 290 -7.12 -1.81 25.48
N LEU A 291 -7.59 -2.98 25.09
CA LEU A 291 -8.60 -3.77 25.81
C LEU A 291 -7.99 -4.92 26.64
N LEU A 292 -6.68 -5.08 26.61
CA LEU A 292 -5.98 -6.07 27.45
C LEU A 292 -5.91 -5.60 28.90
N PRO A 293 -5.82 -6.53 29.88
CA PRO A 293 -5.59 -6.16 31.27
C PRO A 293 -4.17 -5.61 31.47
N GLU A 294 -3.96 -4.79 32.51
CA GLU A 294 -2.61 -4.38 32.92
C GLU A 294 -1.85 -5.57 33.56
N PRO A 295 -0.55 -5.72 33.36
CA PRO A 295 0.36 -4.79 32.67
C PRO A 295 0.47 -5.02 31.14
N GLU A 296 -0.22 -6.00 30.59
CA GLU A 296 -0.09 -6.36 29.17
C GLU A 296 -0.58 -5.24 28.22
N ARG A 297 -1.56 -4.47 28.68
CA ARG A 297 -2.03 -3.29 27.93
C ARG A 297 -0.90 -2.29 27.71
N GLU A 298 -0.26 -1.82 28.78
CA GLU A 298 0.82 -0.82 28.69
C GLU A 298 1.99 -1.33 27.84
N LYS A 299 2.39 -2.60 28.08
CA LYS A 299 3.51 -3.24 27.39
C LYS A 299 3.30 -3.37 25.88
N HIS A 300 2.06 -3.62 25.46
CA HIS A 300 1.74 -3.95 24.06
C HIS A 300 0.96 -2.88 23.31
N LEU A 301 0.67 -1.73 23.91
CA LEU A 301 -0.15 -0.68 23.33
C LEU A 301 0.35 -0.22 21.94
N ALA A 302 1.67 -0.20 21.72
CA ALA A 302 2.26 0.16 20.43
C ALA A 302 1.92 -0.84 19.30
N GLY A 303 1.49 -2.05 19.64
CA GLY A 303 0.99 -3.03 18.67
C GLY A 303 -0.21 -2.55 17.86
N LEU A 304 -1.04 -1.66 18.44
CA LEU A 304 -2.18 -1.04 17.74
C LEU A 304 -1.79 -0.21 16.51
N GLY A 305 -0.51 0.08 16.34
CA GLY A 305 0.02 0.69 15.11
C GLY A 305 -0.35 -0.10 13.85
N PHE A 306 -0.57 -1.41 13.94
CA PHE A 306 -1.08 -2.24 12.85
C PHE A 306 -2.37 -1.69 12.22
N LEU A 307 -3.32 -1.27 13.05
CA LEU A 307 -4.58 -0.65 12.60
C LEU A 307 -4.44 0.85 12.36
N ALA A 308 -3.63 1.53 13.17
CA ALA A 308 -3.56 2.99 13.19
C ALA A 308 -2.75 3.55 12.00
N LEU A 309 -1.72 2.84 11.55
CA LEU A 309 -0.86 3.25 10.44
C LEU A 309 -1.33 2.72 9.08
N SER A 310 -2.52 2.12 9.00
CA SER A 310 -3.11 1.67 7.74
C SER A 310 -3.39 2.86 6.80
N PRO A 311 -3.09 2.74 5.49
CA PRO A 311 -3.25 3.84 4.54
C PRO A 311 -4.71 4.27 4.33
N ARG A 312 -5.66 3.37 4.51
CA ARG A 312 -7.11 3.60 4.29
C ARG A 312 -7.96 2.98 5.39
N GLY A 313 -9.02 3.69 5.76
CA GLY A 313 -9.91 3.26 6.84
C GLY A 313 -10.82 2.08 6.51
N ASP A 314 -11.20 1.93 5.26
CA ASP A 314 -12.08 0.88 4.72
C ASP A 314 -11.35 -0.44 4.41
N ASP A 315 -10.03 -0.41 4.47
CA ASP A 315 -9.13 -1.51 4.07
C ASP A 315 -8.76 -2.46 5.23
N ARG A 316 -9.26 -2.19 6.44
CA ARG A 316 -8.89 -2.96 7.64
C ARG A 316 -9.38 -4.40 7.61
N VAL A 317 -10.55 -4.65 7.02
CA VAL A 317 -11.05 -6.01 6.85
C VAL A 317 -10.08 -6.82 6.00
N ASP A 318 -9.63 -6.25 4.87
CA ASP A 318 -8.71 -6.94 3.96
C ASP A 318 -7.35 -7.20 4.61
N VAL A 319 -6.73 -6.17 5.24
CA VAL A 319 -5.42 -6.35 5.87
C VAL A 319 -5.47 -7.38 7.01
N VAL A 320 -6.51 -7.38 7.83
CA VAL A 320 -6.67 -8.34 8.93
C VAL A 320 -6.86 -9.75 8.40
N THR A 321 -7.78 -9.93 7.46
CA THR A 321 -8.11 -11.28 6.97
C THR A 321 -7.04 -11.89 6.10
N ARG A 322 -6.37 -11.12 5.26
CA ARG A 322 -5.19 -11.58 4.50
C ARG A 322 -4.00 -11.88 5.41
N THR A 323 -3.74 -11.00 6.38
CA THR A 323 -2.56 -11.14 7.25
C THR A 323 -2.70 -12.32 8.18
N PHE A 324 -3.84 -12.50 8.83
CA PHE A 324 -3.99 -13.50 9.87
C PHE A 324 -4.66 -14.80 9.39
N LEU A 325 -5.58 -14.69 8.44
CA LEU A 325 -6.39 -15.84 7.98
C LEU A 325 -6.03 -16.32 6.57
N GLY A 326 -5.27 -15.53 5.81
CA GLY A 326 -4.99 -15.87 4.40
C GLY A 326 -6.27 -15.92 3.55
N LEU A 327 -7.26 -15.05 3.83
CA LEU A 327 -8.52 -14.95 3.10
C LEU A 327 -8.72 -13.58 2.45
N THR A 328 -9.31 -13.56 1.27
CA THR A 328 -9.61 -12.36 0.49
C THR A 328 -11.02 -11.82 0.76
N VAL A 329 -11.35 -11.60 2.04
CA VAL A 329 -12.72 -11.18 2.47
C VAL A 329 -13.14 -9.85 1.86
N GLY A 330 -12.18 -8.97 1.53
CA GLY A 330 -12.46 -7.71 0.83
C GLY A 330 -13.24 -7.87 -0.47
N CYS A 331 -13.13 -9.01 -1.16
CA CYS A 331 -13.93 -9.31 -2.36
C CYS A 331 -15.44 -9.42 -2.09
N ALA A 332 -15.84 -9.65 -0.83
CA ALA A 332 -17.24 -9.74 -0.42
C ALA A 332 -17.89 -8.39 -0.10
N GLN A 333 -17.24 -7.26 -0.36
CA GLN A 333 -17.75 -5.92 -0.08
C GLN A 333 -19.01 -5.57 -0.88
N CYS A 334 -19.10 -6.01 -2.14
CA CYS A 334 -20.17 -5.59 -3.05
C CYS A 334 -21.19 -6.70 -3.35
N HIS A 335 -20.78 -7.95 -3.23
CA HIS A 335 -21.57 -9.17 -3.47
C HIS A 335 -20.95 -10.33 -2.72
N ASP A 336 -21.68 -11.42 -2.50
CA ASP A 336 -21.10 -12.62 -1.90
C ASP A 336 -19.84 -13.05 -2.64
N HIS A 337 -18.81 -13.47 -1.89
CA HIS A 337 -17.54 -13.87 -2.50
C HIS A 337 -17.77 -14.97 -3.55
N LYS A 338 -17.27 -14.71 -4.78
CA LYS A 338 -17.63 -15.56 -5.94
C LYS A 338 -17.25 -17.02 -5.77
N TYR A 339 -16.14 -17.30 -5.10
CA TYR A 339 -15.56 -18.64 -5.01
C TYR A 339 -15.60 -19.21 -3.59
N ASP A 340 -15.34 -18.37 -2.60
CA ASP A 340 -15.28 -18.78 -1.20
C ASP A 340 -16.65 -18.57 -0.53
N PRO A 341 -17.01 -19.39 0.45
CA PRO A 341 -18.30 -19.29 1.15
C PRO A 341 -18.28 -18.15 2.18
N ILE A 342 -18.09 -16.92 1.69
CA ILE A 342 -18.05 -15.68 2.46
C ILE A 342 -19.14 -14.75 1.93
N PRO A 343 -20.28 -14.63 2.63
CA PRO A 343 -21.34 -13.72 2.22
C PRO A 343 -20.94 -12.26 2.44
N THR A 344 -21.55 -11.36 1.68
CA THR A 344 -21.39 -9.91 1.86
C THR A 344 -21.66 -9.48 3.29
N LYS A 345 -22.61 -10.12 3.95
CA LYS A 345 -22.92 -9.88 5.38
C LYS A 345 -21.73 -10.08 6.29
N ASP A 346 -20.85 -11.08 6.06
CA ASP A 346 -19.65 -11.31 6.85
C ASP A 346 -18.64 -10.17 6.69
N PHE A 347 -18.49 -9.59 5.47
CA PHE A 347 -17.67 -8.40 5.28
C PHE A 347 -18.17 -7.23 6.13
N TYR A 348 -19.49 -6.92 6.09
CA TYR A 348 -20.05 -5.81 6.86
C TYR A 348 -20.08 -6.09 8.38
N SER A 349 -20.18 -7.36 8.79
CA SER A 349 -20.01 -7.76 10.18
C SER A 349 -18.62 -7.41 10.71
N LEU A 350 -17.56 -7.74 9.96
CA LEU A 350 -16.19 -7.36 10.32
C LEU A 350 -15.95 -5.85 10.17
N GLN A 351 -16.48 -5.23 9.13
CA GLN A 351 -16.39 -3.78 8.94
C GLN A 351 -17.05 -3.01 10.08
N GLY A 352 -18.13 -3.55 10.67
CA GLY A 352 -18.80 -3.00 11.83
C GLY A 352 -17.90 -2.91 13.07
N VAL A 353 -16.99 -3.89 13.26
CA VAL A 353 -15.98 -3.88 14.32
C VAL A 353 -15.07 -2.65 14.19
N PHE A 354 -14.55 -2.40 12.98
CA PHE A 354 -13.66 -1.27 12.73
C PHE A 354 -14.40 0.07 12.68
N ALA A 355 -15.65 0.09 12.19
CA ALA A 355 -16.52 1.27 12.22
C ALA A 355 -16.97 1.65 13.64
N SER A 356 -16.91 0.71 14.58
CA SER A 356 -17.14 0.94 16.01
C SER A 356 -15.87 1.31 16.78
N SER A 357 -14.77 1.58 16.08
CA SER A 357 -13.48 1.95 16.63
C SER A 357 -13.04 3.30 16.08
N ALA A 358 -12.19 4.01 16.81
CA ALA A 358 -11.65 5.31 16.43
C ALA A 358 -10.13 5.33 16.63
N TYR A 359 -9.45 6.10 15.79
CA TYR A 359 -8.03 6.42 15.96
C TYR A 359 -7.83 7.17 17.29
N GLU A 360 -6.75 6.83 18.00
CA GLU A 360 -6.38 7.47 19.26
C GLU A 360 -4.87 7.63 19.33
N GLU A 361 -4.45 8.77 19.86
CA GLU A 361 -3.09 9.01 20.28
C GLU A 361 -2.97 8.76 21.78
N TYR A 362 -2.13 7.80 22.15
CA TYR A 362 -1.86 7.48 23.55
C TYR A 362 -0.61 8.23 23.99
N PRO A 363 -0.74 9.32 24.77
CA PRO A 363 0.40 10.13 25.21
C PRO A 363 1.37 9.34 26.09
N LEU A 364 2.65 9.58 25.88
CA LEU A 364 3.77 9.07 26.73
C LEU A 364 4.37 10.19 27.59
N ALA A 365 3.64 11.27 27.77
CA ALA A 365 4.02 12.45 28.54
C ALA A 365 3.00 12.70 29.66
N PRO A 366 3.36 13.44 30.72
CA PRO A 366 2.42 13.85 31.76
C PRO A 366 1.23 14.62 31.19
N GLU A 367 0.04 14.43 31.77
CA GLU A 367 -1.22 15.05 31.32
C GLU A 367 -1.11 16.58 31.20
N GLU A 368 -0.40 17.23 32.11
CA GLU A 368 -0.20 18.68 32.08
C GLU A 368 0.59 19.11 30.84
N GLN A 369 1.63 18.38 30.43
CA GLN A 369 2.39 18.67 29.22
C GLN A 369 1.52 18.50 27.97
N VAL A 370 0.73 17.43 27.91
CA VAL A 370 -0.21 17.17 26.82
C VAL A 370 -1.22 18.28 26.70
N LYS A 371 -1.78 18.71 27.82
CA LYS A 371 -2.76 19.79 27.87
C LYS A 371 -2.16 21.12 27.37
N VAL A 372 -1.00 21.50 27.86
CA VAL A 372 -0.32 22.74 27.43
C VAL A 372 -0.08 22.74 25.93
N TYR A 373 0.38 21.62 25.35
CA TYR A 373 0.59 21.49 23.91
C TYR A 373 -0.73 21.61 23.11
N LYS A 374 -1.76 20.87 23.53
CA LYS A 374 -3.07 20.87 22.85
C LYS A 374 -3.77 22.23 22.94
N ASP A 375 -3.65 22.93 24.05
CA ASP A 375 -4.18 24.27 24.21
C ASP A 375 -3.47 25.27 23.29
N ALA A 376 -2.14 25.14 23.11
CA ALA A 376 -1.36 25.93 22.17
C ALA A 376 -1.76 25.64 20.70
N GLU A 377 -1.88 24.38 20.32
CA GLU A 377 -2.37 24.00 18.97
C GLU A 377 -3.77 24.56 18.68
N LYS A 378 -4.67 24.49 19.67
CA LYS A 378 -6.01 25.04 19.55
C LYS A 378 -5.99 26.56 19.38
N ALA A 379 -5.10 27.26 20.08
CA ALA A 379 -4.94 28.70 19.93
C ALA A 379 -4.44 29.08 18.52
N ILE A 380 -3.45 28.32 18.00
CA ILE A 380 -2.95 28.48 16.62
C ILE A 380 -4.05 28.22 15.60
N ALA A 381 -4.82 27.15 15.75
CA ALA A 381 -5.94 26.82 14.87
C ALA A 381 -7.00 27.92 14.88
N GLY A 382 -7.35 28.43 16.06
CA GLY A 382 -8.26 29.54 16.20
C GLY A 382 -7.78 30.82 15.54
N GLN A 383 -6.47 31.10 15.63
CA GLN A 383 -5.87 32.26 14.99
C GLN A 383 -5.84 32.14 13.46
N LYS A 384 -5.55 30.93 12.94
CA LYS A 384 -5.65 30.64 11.49
C LYS A 384 -7.07 30.83 10.97
N ASP A 385 -8.07 30.37 11.73
CA ASP A 385 -9.48 30.56 11.40
C ASP A 385 -9.90 32.06 11.44
N ALA A 386 -9.38 32.81 12.38
CA ALA A 386 -9.63 34.28 12.44
C ALA A 386 -9.05 35.00 11.21
N ILE A 387 -7.83 34.65 10.78
CA ILE A 387 -7.22 35.19 9.56
C ILE A 387 -8.06 34.80 8.33
N LYS A 388 -8.43 33.54 8.21
CA LYS A 388 -9.28 33.05 7.13
C LYS A 388 -10.60 33.79 7.07
N THR A 389 -11.31 33.86 8.18
CA THR A 389 -12.62 34.57 8.29
C THR A 389 -12.49 36.05 7.92
N PHE A 390 -11.40 36.68 8.34
CA PHE A 390 -11.16 38.08 7.96
C PHE A 390 -10.98 38.22 6.45
N ILE A 391 -10.11 37.38 5.84
CA ILE A 391 -9.87 37.42 4.41
C ILE A 391 -11.16 37.15 3.62
N GLU A 392 -11.92 36.12 4.00
CA GLU A 392 -13.19 35.78 3.34
C GLU A 392 -14.18 36.97 3.37
N ARG A 393 -14.34 37.62 4.51
CA ARG A 393 -15.22 38.79 4.62
C ARG A 393 -14.76 39.98 3.81
N GLN A 394 -13.46 40.26 3.76
CA GLN A 394 -12.91 41.32 2.91
C GLN A 394 -13.03 40.98 1.42
N THR A 395 -12.89 39.72 1.06
CA THR A 395 -13.09 39.21 -0.30
C THR A 395 -14.53 39.42 -0.77
N GLU A 396 -15.52 39.09 0.07
CA GLU A 396 -16.94 39.32 -0.25
C GLU A 396 -17.21 40.80 -0.60
N GLN A 397 -16.64 41.72 0.18
CA GLN A 397 -16.79 43.16 -0.11
C GLN A 397 -16.09 43.57 -1.42
N LEU A 398 -14.95 42.97 -1.73
CA LEU A 398 -14.19 43.30 -2.92
C LEU A 398 -14.81 42.71 -4.20
N ILE A 399 -15.47 41.55 -4.11
CA ILE A 399 -16.19 40.92 -5.22
C ILE A 399 -17.25 41.86 -5.78
N ASP A 400 -18.03 42.55 -4.94
CA ASP A 400 -19.06 43.51 -5.38
C ASP A 400 -18.49 44.58 -6.32
N VAL A 401 -17.31 45.10 -5.98
CA VAL A 401 -16.63 46.11 -6.80
C VAL A 401 -16.12 45.51 -8.11
N MET A 402 -15.55 44.31 -8.04
CA MET A 402 -14.94 43.64 -9.22
C MET A 402 -15.97 43.13 -10.21
N LEU A 403 -17.15 42.74 -9.76
CA LEU A 403 -18.24 42.34 -10.63
C LEU A 403 -18.65 43.47 -11.59
N ASP A 404 -18.55 44.73 -11.17
CA ASP A 404 -18.86 45.93 -11.98
C ASP A 404 -17.79 46.19 -13.06
N GLN A 405 -16.63 45.52 -12.99
CA GLN A 405 -15.54 45.62 -13.96
C GLN A 405 -15.39 44.35 -14.81
N THR A 406 -16.31 43.41 -14.72
CA THR A 406 -16.19 42.10 -15.42
C THR A 406 -16.04 42.31 -16.92
N SER A 407 -16.83 43.16 -17.56
CA SER A 407 -16.74 43.41 -18.99
C SER A 407 -15.43 44.07 -19.38
N GLU A 408 -14.88 44.96 -18.55
CA GLU A 408 -13.59 45.59 -18.75
C GLU A 408 -12.44 44.57 -18.72
N TYR A 409 -12.45 43.65 -17.71
CA TYR A 409 -11.51 42.55 -17.62
C TYR A 409 -11.62 41.59 -18.81
N MET A 410 -12.85 41.24 -19.22
CA MET A 410 -13.05 40.36 -20.39
C MET A 410 -12.53 41.04 -21.68
N MET A 411 -12.74 42.34 -21.86
CA MET A 411 -12.24 43.04 -23.02
C MET A 411 -10.69 43.17 -23.03
N ALA A 412 -10.09 43.45 -21.87
CA ALA A 412 -8.65 43.44 -21.73
C ALA A 412 -8.07 42.01 -21.94
N ALA A 413 -8.77 40.99 -21.49
CA ALA A 413 -8.40 39.61 -21.75
C ALA A 413 -8.52 39.23 -23.24
N TRP A 414 -9.53 39.76 -23.95
CA TRP A 414 -9.67 39.61 -25.38
C TRP A 414 -8.42 40.12 -26.11
N ASP A 415 -7.94 41.34 -25.76
CA ASP A 415 -6.77 41.93 -26.35
C ASP A 415 -5.50 41.10 -26.09
N VAL A 416 -5.32 40.58 -24.90
CA VAL A 416 -4.21 39.65 -24.53
C VAL A 416 -4.27 38.31 -25.25
N MET A 417 -5.47 37.83 -25.57
CA MET A 417 -5.68 36.51 -26.19
C MET A 417 -5.45 36.52 -27.71
N GLN A 418 -5.39 37.73 -28.38
CA GLN A 418 -5.14 37.83 -29.80
C GLN A 418 -3.70 37.44 -30.17
N GLU A 419 -3.49 36.95 -31.38
CA GLU A 419 -2.16 36.60 -31.88
C GLU A 419 -1.28 37.86 -31.96
N GLY A 420 -0.17 37.87 -31.22
CA GLY A 420 0.69 39.05 -31.07
C GLY A 420 0.15 40.13 -30.15
N GLY A 421 -0.88 39.83 -29.37
CA GLY A 421 -1.47 40.75 -28.40
C GLY A 421 -0.51 41.19 -27.28
N PRO A 422 -0.86 42.27 -26.56
CA PRO A 422 -0.05 42.75 -25.44
C PRO A 422 -0.01 41.69 -24.29
N GLY A 423 1.03 41.72 -23.44
CA GLY A 423 1.04 40.93 -22.24
C GLY A 423 0.01 41.45 -21.23
N ALA A 424 -0.46 40.56 -20.32
CA ALA A 424 -1.50 40.93 -19.36
C ALA A 424 -1.14 42.15 -18.49
N GLU A 425 0.11 42.32 -18.08
CA GLU A 425 0.59 43.47 -17.32
C GLU A 425 0.45 44.79 -18.10
N ALA A 426 0.77 44.76 -19.38
CA ALA A 426 0.67 45.96 -20.25
C ALA A 426 -0.79 46.32 -20.50
N SER A 427 -1.64 45.31 -20.81
CA SER A 427 -3.07 45.51 -21.05
C SER A 427 -3.82 45.98 -19.79
N ALA A 428 -3.51 45.41 -18.61
CA ALA A 428 -4.06 45.82 -17.35
C ALA A 428 -3.71 47.31 -17.04
N LYS A 429 -2.48 47.71 -17.27
CA LYS A 429 -2.03 49.10 -17.05
C LYS A 429 -2.73 50.08 -17.98
N GLU A 430 -2.97 49.70 -19.22
CA GLU A 430 -3.69 50.57 -20.19
C GLU A 430 -5.16 50.71 -19.83
N ALA A 431 -5.79 49.66 -19.32
CA ALA A 431 -7.20 49.61 -18.91
C ALA A 431 -7.44 50.06 -17.48
N ASP A 432 -6.44 50.44 -16.69
CA ASP A 432 -6.49 50.74 -15.27
C ASP A 432 -7.08 49.59 -14.43
N LEU A 433 -6.68 48.34 -14.75
CA LEU A 433 -7.12 47.12 -14.13
C LEU A 433 -5.98 46.43 -13.33
N ASP A 434 -6.36 45.53 -12.43
CA ASP A 434 -5.37 44.69 -11.73
C ASP A 434 -4.81 43.59 -12.64
N ALA A 435 -3.51 43.57 -12.79
CA ALA A 435 -2.83 42.65 -13.72
C ALA A 435 -3.01 41.17 -13.34
N GLU A 436 -3.00 40.83 -12.05
CA GLU A 436 -3.17 39.45 -11.61
C GLU A 436 -4.62 38.96 -11.85
N ILE A 437 -5.61 39.79 -11.61
CA ILE A 437 -7.01 39.46 -11.93
C ILE A 437 -7.18 39.29 -13.44
N LEU A 438 -6.54 40.14 -14.23
CA LEU A 438 -6.56 39.99 -15.69
C LEU A 438 -5.93 38.67 -16.14
N GLU A 439 -4.79 38.25 -15.55
CA GLU A 439 -4.18 36.95 -15.84
C GLU A 439 -5.10 35.79 -15.49
N ARG A 440 -5.82 35.91 -14.37
CA ARG A 440 -6.83 34.90 -13.98
C ARG A 440 -7.98 34.85 -14.96
N TRP A 441 -8.48 35.99 -15.43
CA TRP A 441 -9.49 36.06 -16.49
C TRP A 441 -9.02 35.43 -17.78
N VAL A 442 -7.81 35.76 -18.26
CA VAL A 442 -7.22 35.17 -19.46
C VAL A 442 -7.11 33.65 -19.31
N THR A 443 -6.66 33.17 -18.15
CA THR A 443 -6.53 31.74 -17.86
C THR A 443 -7.90 31.07 -17.82
N TYR A 444 -8.90 31.71 -17.20
CA TYR A 444 -10.26 31.18 -17.12
C TYR A 444 -10.92 31.11 -18.49
N LEU A 445 -10.83 32.18 -19.29
CA LEU A 445 -11.41 32.21 -20.63
C LEU A 445 -10.74 31.23 -21.61
N ARG A 446 -9.46 30.85 -21.40
CA ARG A 446 -8.74 29.83 -22.18
C ARG A 446 -9.00 28.40 -21.67
N SER A 447 -9.57 28.25 -20.48
CA SER A 447 -9.82 26.92 -19.92
C SER A 447 -11.03 26.25 -20.59
N ASP A 448 -11.09 24.92 -20.48
CA ASP A 448 -12.27 24.13 -20.84
C ASP A 448 -13.34 24.33 -19.72
N LYS A 449 -14.37 25.09 -20.03
CA LYS A 449 -15.44 25.49 -19.10
C LYS A 449 -16.81 25.20 -19.70
N GLU A 450 -17.71 24.65 -18.91
CA GLU A 450 -19.07 24.26 -19.32
C GLU A 450 -20.12 25.31 -18.90
N HIS A 451 -19.89 26.59 -19.21
CA HIS A 451 -20.82 27.67 -18.85
C HIS A 451 -21.48 28.27 -20.10
N GLN A 452 -22.73 27.89 -20.35
CA GLN A 452 -23.48 28.26 -21.55
C GLN A 452 -23.53 29.77 -21.86
N PHE A 453 -23.39 30.63 -20.84
CA PHE A 453 -23.36 32.08 -21.08
C PHE A 453 -22.08 32.58 -21.78
N LEU A 454 -21.06 31.73 -21.89
CA LEU A 454 -19.82 31.98 -22.62
C LEU A 454 -19.77 31.27 -23.98
N ASP A 455 -20.78 30.49 -24.36
CA ASP A 455 -20.78 29.76 -25.64
C ASP A 455 -20.62 30.71 -26.85
N ASP A 456 -21.32 31.88 -26.85
CA ASP A 456 -21.21 32.87 -27.90
C ASP A 456 -19.82 33.58 -27.91
N TRP A 457 -19.24 33.76 -26.73
CA TRP A 457 -17.86 34.29 -26.58
C TRP A 457 -16.83 33.29 -27.15
N ASP A 458 -16.93 32.05 -26.75
CA ASP A 458 -16.00 31.01 -27.22
C ASP A 458 -16.14 30.78 -28.74
N ALA A 459 -17.38 30.79 -29.26
CA ALA A 459 -17.61 30.76 -30.70
C ALA A 459 -17.06 31.99 -31.43
N LEU A 460 -17.07 33.18 -30.82
CA LEU A 460 -16.50 34.37 -31.37
C LEU A 460 -14.96 34.30 -31.42
N VAL A 461 -14.34 33.79 -30.35
CA VAL A 461 -12.88 33.56 -30.30
C VAL A 461 -12.44 32.55 -31.38
N GLU A 462 -13.15 31.43 -31.50
CA GLU A 462 -12.83 30.38 -32.50
C GLU A 462 -12.91 30.85 -33.95
N ARG A 463 -13.89 31.71 -34.27
CA ARG A 463 -14.05 32.25 -35.65
C ARG A 463 -13.19 33.45 -35.94
N GLY A 464 -12.41 33.93 -34.98
CA GLY A 464 -11.56 35.12 -35.17
C GLY A 464 -12.36 36.42 -35.34
N GLY A 465 -13.36 36.66 -34.49
CA GLY A 465 -14.20 37.85 -34.50
C GLY A 465 -13.46 39.14 -34.15
N THR A 466 -14.15 40.29 -34.22
CA THR A 466 -13.56 41.59 -33.89
C THR A 466 -13.77 41.97 -32.43
N ARG A 467 -13.01 42.97 -31.94
CA ARG A 467 -13.15 43.53 -30.60
C ARG A 467 -14.55 44.15 -30.38
N ASP A 468 -15.12 44.77 -31.44
CA ASP A 468 -16.47 45.38 -31.40
C ASP A 468 -17.55 44.31 -31.30
N ASP A 469 -17.33 43.11 -31.85
CA ASP A 469 -18.25 41.97 -31.68
C ASP A 469 -18.14 41.35 -30.27
N ALA A 470 -16.98 41.44 -29.61
CA ALA A 470 -16.74 40.93 -28.27
C ALA A 470 -17.36 41.76 -27.14
N LEU A 471 -17.42 43.10 -27.31
CA LEU A 471 -17.92 44.00 -26.28
C LEU A 471 -19.35 43.69 -25.81
N PRO A 472 -20.36 43.53 -26.67
CA PRO A 472 -21.71 43.20 -26.21
C PRO A 472 -21.78 41.85 -25.49
N LEU A 473 -20.93 40.89 -25.87
CA LEU A 473 -20.87 39.59 -25.18
C LEU A 473 -20.22 39.70 -23.79
N ALA A 474 -19.20 40.49 -23.62
CA ALA A 474 -18.59 40.81 -22.35
C ALA A 474 -19.60 41.52 -21.40
N GLN A 475 -20.36 42.47 -21.92
CA GLN A 475 -21.42 43.18 -21.16
C GLN A 475 -22.54 42.20 -20.76
N ALA A 476 -22.98 41.33 -21.65
CA ALA A 476 -23.98 40.31 -21.34
C ALA A 476 -23.48 39.32 -20.28
N ALA A 477 -22.19 38.93 -20.30
CA ALA A 477 -21.57 38.10 -19.27
C ALA A 477 -21.55 38.81 -17.92
N GLU A 478 -21.20 40.09 -17.87
CA GLU A 478 -21.23 40.88 -16.64
C GLU A 478 -22.64 40.93 -16.05
N ASP A 479 -23.64 41.27 -16.85
CA ASP A 479 -25.04 41.33 -16.42
C ASP A 479 -25.52 39.97 -15.89
N PHE A 480 -25.14 38.87 -16.55
CA PHE A 480 -25.49 37.54 -16.10
C PHE A 480 -24.84 37.18 -14.78
N ILE A 481 -23.55 37.41 -14.60
CA ILE A 481 -22.80 37.11 -13.37
C ILE A 481 -23.34 37.95 -12.22
N ARG A 482 -23.62 39.22 -12.45
CA ARG A 482 -24.27 40.11 -11.45
C ARG A 482 -25.68 39.63 -11.08
N GLY A 483 -26.43 39.13 -12.05
CA GLY A 483 -27.71 38.46 -11.81
C GLY A 483 -27.62 37.25 -10.89
N VAL A 484 -26.64 36.39 -11.14
CA VAL A 484 -26.36 35.20 -10.31
C VAL A 484 -25.93 35.59 -8.90
N HIS A 485 -25.09 36.59 -8.75
CA HIS A 485 -24.68 37.14 -7.47
C HIS A 485 -25.88 37.64 -6.67
N LYS A 486 -26.71 38.50 -7.26
CA LYS A 486 -27.94 39.04 -6.63
C LYS A 486 -28.91 37.93 -6.23
N GLU A 487 -29.08 36.92 -7.06
CA GLU A 487 -29.95 35.75 -6.78
C GLU A 487 -29.44 34.99 -5.58
N LYS A 488 -28.11 34.69 -5.54
CA LYS A 488 -27.42 33.99 -4.46
C LYS A 488 -27.65 34.67 -3.13
N TYR A 489 -27.33 35.94 -3.01
CA TYR A 489 -27.50 36.65 -1.77
C TYR A 489 -28.97 36.80 -1.37
N GLY A 490 -29.88 36.99 -2.34
CA GLY A 490 -31.32 36.98 -2.07
C GLY A 490 -31.82 35.63 -1.51
N ILE A 491 -31.27 34.52 -1.96
CA ILE A 491 -31.55 33.19 -1.40
C ILE A 491 -31.00 33.08 0.02
N GLU A 492 -29.76 33.49 0.24
CA GLU A 492 -29.11 33.49 1.56
C GLU A 492 -29.86 34.31 2.58
N ASP A 493 -30.31 35.54 2.23
CA ASP A 493 -31.13 36.39 3.06
C ASP A 493 -32.47 35.73 3.41
N ARG A 494 -33.13 35.13 2.42
CA ARG A 494 -34.39 34.43 2.68
C ARG A 494 -34.19 33.22 3.57
N ASN A 495 -33.13 32.46 3.36
CA ASN A 495 -32.78 31.36 4.23
C ASN A 495 -32.43 31.81 5.63
N TYR A 496 -31.70 32.93 5.80
CA TYR A 496 -31.37 33.49 7.08
C TYR A 496 -32.64 33.89 7.86
N VAL A 497 -33.60 34.51 7.18
CA VAL A 497 -34.90 34.87 7.77
C VAL A 497 -35.71 33.64 8.16
N LYS A 498 -35.78 32.63 7.28
CA LYS A 498 -36.47 31.35 7.55
C LYS A 498 -35.91 30.65 8.77
N LEU A 499 -34.63 30.78 8.99
CA LEU A 499 -33.90 30.09 10.07
C LEU A 499 -33.99 30.87 11.40
N GLY A 500 -34.65 32.03 11.41
CA GLY A 500 -34.86 32.83 12.64
C GLY A 500 -33.55 33.23 13.33
N GLY A 501 -32.51 33.50 12.53
CA GLY A 501 -31.15 33.54 13.03
C GLY A 501 -30.79 32.16 13.58
N ALA A 502 -29.58 31.75 13.64
CA ALA A 502 -29.00 30.42 13.88
C ALA A 502 -29.66 29.42 14.90
N LYS A 503 -30.83 29.72 15.45
CA LYS A 503 -31.52 28.99 16.51
C LYS A 503 -32.64 28.07 16.03
N GLY A 504 -32.66 27.43 15.02
CA GLY A 504 -33.72 26.51 14.60
C GLY A 504 -33.39 25.72 13.34
N LEU A 505 -32.12 25.67 13.07
CA LEU A 505 -31.58 25.22 11.82
C LEU A 505 -31.68 23.73 11.59
N LEU A 506 -31.78 22.96 12.68
CA LEU A 506 -31.65 21.48 12.58
C LEU A 506 -32.89 20.85 13.21
N ASP A 507 -33.55 19.98 12.49
CA ASP A 507 -34.40 18.97 13.12
C ASP A 507 -33.52 18.16 14.07
N GLU A 508 -33.78 18.26 15.38
CA GLU A 508 -32.99 17.56 16.42
C GLU A 508 -32.96 16.03 16.23
N ARG A 509 -33.97 15.47 15.54
CA ARG A 509 -34.06 14.01 15.30
C ARG A 509 -33.24 13.54 14.10
N THR A 510 -33.25 14.31 13.01
CA THR A 510 -32.64 13.90 11.74
C THR A 510 -31.36 14.65 11.42
N ARG A 511 -31.09 15.78 12.11
CA ARG A 511 -30.03 16.75 11.79
C ARG A 511 -30.03 17.21 10.34
N GLN A 512 -31.22 17.29 9.73
CA GLN A 512 -31.37 17.75 8.36
C GLN A 512 -31.93 19.18 8.35
N TYR A 513 -31.36 19.98 7.44
CA TYR A 513 -31.87 21.29 7.14
C TYR A 513 -33.13 21.17 6.30
N THR A 514 -34.26 21.68 6.74
CA THR A 514 -35.52 21.63 6.01
C THR A 514 -35.90 23.00 5.44
N ASN A 515 -36.55 23.00 4.28
CA ASN A 515 -37.09 24.19 3.62
C ASN A 515 -36.08 25.29 3.23
N LEU A 516 -34.79 24.93 3.04
CA LEU A 516 -33.81 25.87 2.48
C LEU A 516 -33.98 25.99 0.97
N GLU A 517 -33.71 27.19 0.47
CA GLU A 517 -33.59 27.46 -0.97
C GLU A 517 -32.13 27.32 -1.38
N PHE A 518 -31.91 26.85 -2.60
CA PHE A 518 -30.56 26.69 -3.16
C PHE A 518 -30.49 27.39 -4.51
N LEU A 519 -29.32 27.94 -4.82
CA LEU A 519 -29.04 28.45 -6.15
C LEU A 519 -29.13 27.29 -7.15
N GLU A 520 -29.61 27.54 -8.36
CA GLU A 520 -29.61 26.57 -9.43
C GLU A 520 -28.20 26.00 -9.64
N LEU A 521 -28.07 24.68 -9.82
CA LEU A 521 -26.80 23.98 -9.83
C LEU A 521 -25.78 24.54 -10.83
N LYS A 522 -26.22 24.92 -12.05
CA LYS A 522 -25.34 25.52 -13.06
C LYS A 522 -24.83 26.90 -12.63
N LYS A 523 -25.68 27.71 -12.02
CA LYS A 523 -25.28 29.03 -11.48
C LYS A 523 -24.38 28.88 -10.26
N TRP A 524 -24.60 27.81 -9.45
CA TRP A 524 -23.73 27.51 -8.34
C TRP A 524 -22.33 27.08 -8.81
N TYR A 525 -22.22 26.27 -9.87
CA TYR A 525 -20.93 25.92 -10.47
C TYR A 525 -20.19 27.15 -11.00
N LEU A 526 -20.90 28.04 -11.71
CA LEU A 526 -20.31 29.30 -12.15
C LEU A 526 -19.78 30.13 -10.97
N TRP A 527 -20.59 30.32 -9.94
CA TRP A 527 -20.18 31.10 -8.77
C TRP A 527 -18.99 30.46 -8.06
N ARG A 528 -19.01 29.14 -7.92
CA ARG A 528 -17.86 28.38 -7.39
C ARG A 528 -16.59 28.65 -8.21
N ASP A 529 -16.69 28.59 -9.52
CA ASP A 529 -15.53 28.73 -10.41
C ASP A 529 -14.97 30.15 -10.39
N LEU A 530 -15.79 31.17 -10.16
CA LEU A 530 -15.35 32.56 -10.08
C LEU A 530 -14.86 32.95 -8.67
N ALA A 531 -15.52 32.51 -7.62
CA ALA A 531 -15.36 33.04 -6.27
C ALA A 531 -14.77 32.07 -5.23
N SER A 532 -14.58 30.79 -5.57
CA SER A 532 -13.98 29.80 -4.66
C SER A 532 -12.49 29.62 -4.91
N PRO A 533 -11.73 29.07 -3.93
CA PRO A 533 -10.33 28.75 -4.14
C PRO A 533 -10.12 27.91 -5.40
N PRO A 534 -9.09 28.21 -6.21
CA PRO A 534 -8.69 27.33 -7.27
C PRO A 534 -8.34 25.98 -6.65
N PHE A 535 -9.00 24.91 -7.07
CA PHE A 535 -8.71 23.58 -6.57
C PHE A 535 -8.14 22.72 -7.68
N SER A 536 -7.05 22.05 -7.36
CA SER A 536 -6.51 20.99 -8.18
C SER A 536 -7.17 19.69 -7.75
N GLN A 537 -8.07 19.15 -8.56
CA GLN A 537 -8.53 17.78 -8.40
C GLN A 537 -7.71 16.88 -9.32
N ASN A 538 -6.98 15.93 -8.73
CA ASN A 538 -6.21 14.91 -9.46
C ASN A 538 -5.16 15.44 -10.45
N GLY A 539 -4.47 16.53 -10.10
CA GLY A 539 -3.36 17.05 -10.93
C GLY A 539 -3.76 17.90 -12.13
N PHE A 540 -5.07 18.14 -12.36
CA PHE A 540 -5.54 19.10 -13.34
C PHE A 540 -5.68 20.48 -12.68
N PRO A 541 -4.95 21.51 -13.15
CA PRO A 541 -5.20 22.87 -12.71
C PRO A 541 -6.58 23.28 -13.19
N PHE A 542 -7.54 23.42 -12.29
CA PHE A 542 -8.81 24.04 -12.60
C PHE A 542 -8.59 25.56 -12.62
N ALA A 543 -8.85 26.20 -13.75
CA ALA A 543 -8.75 27.66 -13.87
C ALA A 543 -9.96 28.32 -13.23
N GLY A 544 -10.09 28.18 -11.91
CA GLY A 544 -11.12 28.83 -11.11
C GLY A 544 -10.52 29.88 -10.18
N GLY A 545 -11.38 30.61 -9.51
CA GLY A 545 -10.99 31.59 -8.49
C GLY A 545 -10.58 32.93 -9.03
N VAL A 546 -11.19 33.38 -10.11
CA VAL A 546 -10.93 34.71 -10.71
C VAL A 546 -11.00 35.81 -9.66
N TYR A 547 -12.04 35.79 -8.82
CA TYR A 547 -12.28 36.74 -7.73
C TYR A 547 -11.89 36.19 -6.36
N TYR A 548 -11.23 35.04 -6.29
CA TYR A 548 -10.82 34.46 -5.01
C TYR A 548 -9.55 35.12 -4.49
N PHE A 549 -9.57 35.48 -3.22
CA PHE A 549 -8.42 35.91 -2.44
C PHE A 549 -8.25 34.99 -1.24
N GLY A 550 -7.02 34.54 -1.00
CA GLY A 550 -6.69 33.59 0.03
C GLY A 550 -5.47 34.01 0.85
N PRO A 551 -5.05 33.17 1.78
CA PRO A 551 -3.84 33.41 2.57
C PRO A 551 -2.54 33.20 1.79
N GLN A 552 -2.61 32.67 0.57
CA GLN A 552 -1.44 32.37 -0.28
C GLN A 552 -0.92 33.64 -0.94
N LYS A 553 0.41 33.68 -1.16
CA LYS A 553 1.10 34.87 -1.71
C LYS A 553 0.54 35.30 -3.08
N ASP A 554 0.23 34.34 -3.94
CA ASP A 554 -0.23 34.56 -5.31
C ASP A 554 -1.74 34.93 -5.42
N HIS A 555 -2.45 34.95 -4.31
CA HIS A 555 -3.87 35.33 -4.21
C HIS A 555 -4.12 36.23 -3.00
N SER A 556 -3.11 37.04 -2.62
CA SER A 556 -3.19 37.85 -1.43
C SER A 556 -4.09 39.08 -1.61
N ILE A 557 -5.01 39.27 -0.68
CA ILE A 557 -5.85 40.46 -0.59
C ILE A 557 -5.06 41.69 -0.14
N ASP A 558 -3.83 41.53 0.31
CA ASP A 558 -3.04 42.61 1.00
C ASP A 558 -2.90 43.88 0.19
N ARG A 559 -2.85 43.81 -1.16
CA ARG A 559 -2.71 44.95 -2.05
C ARG A 559 -3.96 45.83 -2.11
N PHE A 560 -5.11 45.25 -1.78
CA PHE A 560 -6.38 45.97 -1.73
C PHE A 560 -6.71 46.54 -0.34
N LEU A 561 -5.96 46.16 0.68
CA LEU A 561 -6.13 46.64 2.03
C LEU A 561 -5.24 47.85 2.32
N SER A 562 -5.77 48.85 2.98
CA SER A 562 -5.06 50.05 3.43
C SER A 562 -5.41 50.44 4.86
N GLY A 563 -4.60 51.30 5.45
CA GLY A 563 -4.89 51.92 6.77
C GLY A 563 -5.11 50.85 7.84
N VAL A 564 -6.22 51.01 8.59
CA VAL A 564 -6.55 50.16 9.74
C VAL A 564 -6.84 48.69 9.36
N TRP A 565 -7.33 48.46 8.14
CA TRP A 565 -7.66 47.11 7.67
C TRP A 565 -6.40 46.32 7.39
N LYS A 566 -5.39 46.93 6.75
CA LYS A 566 -4.10 46.31 6.54
C LYS A 566 -3.38 46.05 7.85
N ALA A 567 -3.33 47.04 8.75
CA ALA A 567 -2.74 46.88 10.07
C ALA A 567 -3.40 45.79 10.90
N HIS A 568 -4.72 45.61 10.76
CA HIS A 568 -5.44 44.55 11.46
C HIS A 568 -5.01 43.17 10.94
N LEU A 569 -4.91 42.93 9.62
CA LEU A 569 -4.44 41.66 9.05
C LEU A 569 -2.99 41.35 9.42
N GLU A 570 -2.14 42.39 9.37
CA GLU A 570 -0.74 42.28 9.81
C GLU A 570 -0.65 41.89 11.30
N GLY A 571 -1.51 42.49 12.16
CA GLY A 571 -1.66 42.14 13.56
C GLY A 571 -2.08 40.69 13.79
N LEU A 572 -3.08 40.19 13.04
CA LEU A 572 -3.53 38.82 13.11
C LEU A 572 -2.40 37.83 12.72
N ARG A 573 -1.66 38.17 11.68
CA ARG A 573 -0.48 37.35 11.22
C ARG A 573 0.67 37.39 12.22
N ALA A 574 0.95 38.55 12.81
CA ALA A 574 1.97 38.67 13.83
C ALA A 574 1.64 37.85 15.08
N GLU A 575 0.36 37.85 15.49
CA GLU A 575 -0.11 37.01 16.60
C GLU A 575 0.01 35.50 16.25
N LEU A 576 -0.38 35.10 15.03
CA LEU A 576 -0.17 33.71 14.58
C LEU A 576 1.29 33.30 14.68
N LYS A 577 2.19 34.13 14.17
CA LYS A 577 3.62 33.87 14.24
C LYS A 577 4.11 33.76 15.69
N ARG A 578 3.66 34.64 16.57
CA ARG A 578 3.97 34.58 18.01
C ARG A 578 3.50 33.28 18.65
N LEU A 579 2.28 32.81 18.30
CA LEU A 579 1.75 31.55 18.82
C LEU A 579 2.52 30.34 18.27
N GLU A 580 2.90 30.34 17.00
CA GLU A 580 3.70 29.28 16.38
C GLU A 580 5.11 29.21 16.97
N GLU A 581 5.75 30.38 17.24
CA GLU A 581 7.06 30.44 17.90
C GLU A 581 7.01 30.03 19.38
N ALA A 582 5.86 30.18 20.02
CA ALA A 582 5.62 29.81 21.40
C ALA A 582 5.11 28.37 21.57
N LEU A 583 4.90 27.64 20.46
CA LEU A 583 4.42 26.25 20.52
C LEU A 583 5.46 25.38 21.24
N PRO A 584 5.06 24.67 22.31
CA PRO A 584 5.96 23.75 22.98
C PRO A 584 6.44 22.61 22.07
N GLU A 585 7.54 21.94 22.45
CA GLU A 585 7.96 20.73 21.78
C GLU A 585 6.84 19.66 21.78
N PRO A 586 6.63 18.96 20.66
CA PRO A 586 5.63 17.90 20.59
C PRO A 586 5.88 16.81 21.65
N TYR A 587 4.83 16.38 22.31
CA TYR A 587 4.95 15.25 23.25
C TYR A 587 5.00 13.90 22.49
N PRO A 588 5.73 12.91 23.03
CA PRO A 588 5.74 11.57 22.46
C PRO A 588 4.40 10.86 22.72
N PHE A 589 3.93 10.09 21.73
CA PHE A 589 2.70 9.30 21.82
C PHE A 589 2.79 8.01 21.02
N ILE A 590 1.85 7.10 21.27
CA ILE A 590 1.64 5.88 20.49
C ILE A 590 0.41 6.05 19.61
N HIS A 591 0.55 5.76 18.32
CA HIS A 591 -0.58 5.63 17.41
C HIS A 591 -1.38 4.39 17.74
N GLY A 592 -2.67 4.51 17.95
CA GLY A 592 -3.52 3.40 18.30
C GLY A 592 -4.97 3.56 17.89
N TYR A 593 -5.77 2.64 18.39
CA TYR A 593 -7.22 2.60 18.25
C TYR A 593 -7.85 2.41 19.60
N LYS A 594 -9.05 2.96 19.76
CA LYS A 594 -9.92 2.70 20.88
C LYS A 594 -11.34 2.43 20.41
N ASP A 595 -12.17 1.88 21.28
CA ASP A 595 -13.60 1.79 21.02
C ASP A 595 -14.20 3.19 20.88
N SER A 596 -15.02 3.39 19.86
CA SER A 596 -15.69 4.67 19.67
C SER A 596 -16.86 4.81 20.66
N GLY A 597 -17.25 6.06 20.97
CA GLY A 597 -18.44 6.31 21.76
C GLY A 597 -19.76 5.89 21.08
N LYS A 598 -19.69 5.42 19.84
CA LYS A 598 -20.83 4.99 19.02
C LYS A 598 -20.57 3.60 18.46
N ILE A 599 -20.93 2.61 19.25
CA ILE A 599 -20.89 1.21 18.82
C ILE A 599 -22.11 0.95 17.93
N LYS A 600 -21.87 0.39 16.73
CA LYS A 600 -22.94 0.17 15.76
C LYS A 600 -22.70 -1.08 14.93
N ASP A 601 -23.76 -1.78 14.62
CA ASP A 601 -23.80 -2.75 13.55
C ASP A 601 -24.08 -2.02 12.22
N LEU A 602 -23.49 -2.48 11.15
CA LEU A 602 -23.69 -1.89 9.81
C LEU A 602 -24.81 -2.63 9.06
N GLN A 603 -25.41 -1.95 8.10
CA GLN A 603 -26.22 -2.60 7.09
C GLN A 603 -25.34 -2.97 5.89
N VAL A 604 -25.71 -4.02 5.20
CA VAL A 604 -25.09 -4.40 3.94
C VAL A 604 -25.35 -3.28 2.92
N HIS A 605 -24.31 -2.79 2.28
CA HIS A 605 -24.48 -1.88 1.14
C HIS A 605 -24.73 -2.73 -0.11
N VAL A 606 -25.96 -2.69 -0.62
CA VAL A 606 -26.36 -3.47 -1.78
C VAL A 606 -25.49 -3.07 -2.97
N ARG A 607 -24.79 -4.04 -3.56
CA ARG A 607 -23.82 -3.82 -4.64
C ARG A 607 -22.71 -2.81 -4.31
N GLY A 608 -22.42 -2.62 -3.02
CA GLY A 608 -21.43 -1.64 -2.53
C GLY A 608 -21.92 -0.20 -2.52
N ASP A 609 -23.20 0.06 -2.82
CA ASP A 609 -23.78 1.40 -2.79
C ASP A 609 -24.16 1.78 -1.35
N LYS A 610 -23.50 2.81 -0.83
CA LYS A 610 -23.72 3.32 0.53
C LYS A 610 -25.14 3.90 0.75
N ASP A 611 -25.82 4.27 -0.32
CA ASP A 611 -27.15 4.88 -0.29
C ASP A 611 -28.25 3.82 -0.47
N ASP A 612 -27.92 2.59 -0.89
CA ASP A 612 -28.81 1.43 -0.98
C ASP A 612 -28.47 0.42 0.14
N LEU A 613 -29.25 0.48 1.23
CA LEU A 613 -29.01 -0.27 2.45
C LEU A 613 -29.87 -1.53 2.49
N GLY A 614 -29.21 -2.68 2.60
CA GLY A 614 -29.81 -4.00 2.76
C GLY A 614 -30.01 -4.41 4.23
N GLU A 615 -29.88 -5.71 4.49
CA GLU A 615 -30.07 -6.27 5.82
C GLU A 615 -29.02 -5.81 6.84
N LEU A 616 -29.36 -5.89 8.11
CA LEU A 616 -28.43 -5.64 9.21
C LEU A 616 -27.36 -6.74 9.26
N ALA A 617 -26.11 -6.35 9.38
CA ALA A 617 -24.97 -7.22 9.58
C ALA A 617 -24.40 -7.05 11.01
N PRO A 618 -24.85 -7.83 11.98
CA PRO A 618 -24.33 -7.77 13.34
C PRO A 618 -22.84 -8.07 13.36
N ARG A 619 -22.07 -7.36 14.20
CA ARG A 619 -20.62 -7.61 14.38
C ARG A 619 -20.41 -9.01 14.89
N ARG A 620 -19.71 -9.85 14.11
CA ARG A 620 -19.48 -11.26 14.40
C ARG A 620 -18.31 -11.81 13.58
N PHE A 621 -17.89 -13.02 13.87
CA PHE A 621 -16.87 -13.70 13.09
C PHE A 621 -17.42 -14.28 11.78
N LEU A 622 -16.55 -14.86 10.95
CA LEU A 622 -16.90 -15.42 9.65
C LEU A 622 -17.68 -16.74 9.78
N HIS A 623 -18.75 -16.89 9.02
CA HIS A 623 -19.58 -18.09 8.99
C HIS A 623 -18.79 -19.36 8.68
N ILE A 624 -17.90 -19.30 7.69
CA ILE A 624 -17.13 -20.46 7.26
C ILE A 624 -16.17 -20.99 8.33
N LEU A 625 -15.71 -20.10 9.21
CA LEU A 625 -14.78 -20.43 10.30
C LEU A 625 -15.50 -20.68 11.64
N SER A 626 -16.82 -20.70 11.65
CA SER A 626 -17.65 -20.97 12.83
C SER A 626 -18.39 -22.29 12.63
N GLU A 627 -18.49 -23.12 13.67
CA GLU A 627 -19.20 -24.43 13.60
C GLU A 627 -20.70 -24.28 13.41
N SER A 628 -21.28 -23.22 13.98
CA SER A 628 -22.70 -22.83 13.92
C SER A 628 -22.82 -21.38 13.45
N GLU A 629 -24.02 -20.79 13.51
CA GLU A 629 -24.22 -19.36 13.30
C GLU A 629 -23.29 -18.56 14.25
N PRO A 630 -22.45 -17.67 13.74
CA PRO A 630 -21.52 -16.92 14.58
C PRO A 630 -22.23 -16.04 15.58
N GLU A 631 -21.76 -16.05 16.82
CA GLU A 631 -22.30 -15.21 17.87
C GLU A 631 -22.00 -13.72 17.62
N HIS A 632 -22.95 -12.88 18.03
CA HIS A 632 -22.80 -11.43 17.95
C HIS A 632 -21.76 -10.94 18.99
N PHE A 633 -20.81 -10.11 18.55
CA PHE A 633 -19.86 -9.47 19.45
C PHE A 633 -20.55 -8.43 20.32
N THR A 634 -20.39 -8.56 21.63
CA THR A 634 -21.09 -7.76 22.64
C THR A 634 -20.17 -6.82 23.45
N GLN A 635 -18.85 -7.05 23.39
CA GLN A 635 -17.89 -6.28 24.16
C GLN A 635 -17.35 -5.09 23.34
N GLY A 636 -17.87 -3.90 23.59
CA GLY A 636 -17.42 -2.70 22.91
C GLY A 636 -17.50 -2.82 21.39
N SER A 637 -16.41 -2.49 20.69
CA SER A 637 -16.33 -2.63 19.23
C SER A 637 -16.33 -4.06 18.73
N GLY A 638 -15.98 -5.05 19.59
CA GLY A 638 -15.77 -6.45 19.21
C GLY A 638 -14.33 -6.78 18.79
N ARG A 639 -13.37 -5.83 18.87
CA ARG A 639 -11.97 -6.07 18.44
C ARG A 639 -11.28 -7.18 19.23
N LEU A 640 -11.49 -7.25 20.54
CA LEU A 640 -10.90 -8.30 21.37
C LEU A 640 -11.55 -9.66 21.09
N GLU A 641 -12.87 -9.69 20.88
CA GLU A 641 -13.60 -10.92 20.50
C GLU A 641 -13.11 -11.40 19.14
N LEU A 642 -12.99 -10.50 18.15
CA LEU A 642 -12.40 -10.82 16.83
C LEU A 642 -10.98 -11.39 16.97
N ALA A 643 -10.12 -10.74 17.75
CA ALA A 643 -8.76 -11.21 17.98
C ALA A 643 -8.74 -12.62 18.59
N ASN A 644 -9.60 -12.89 19.57
CA ASN A 644 -9.71 -14.20 20.19
C ASN A 644 -10.16 -15.28 19.21
N HIS A 645 -11.14 -15.00 18.34
CA HIS A 645 -11.55 -15.95 17.28
C HIS A 645 -10.47 -16.22 16.25
N ILE A 646 -9.66 -15.20 15.91
CA ILE A 646 -8.52 -15.37 14.99
C ILE A 646 -7.49 -16.33 15.58
N VAL A 647 -7.17 -16.21 16.87
CA VAL A 647 -6.11 -17.01 17.51
C VAL A 647 -6.63 -18.21 18.29
N ASP A 648 -7.90 -18.54 18.14
CA ASP A 648 -8.45 -19.76 18.71
C ASP A 648 -7.72 -20.99 18.15
N ALA A 649 -7.37 -21.93 19.01
CA ALA A 649 -6.66 -23.15 18.61
C ALA A 649 -7.48 -24.02 17.63
N GLY A 650 -8.80 -23.88 17.63
CA GLY A 650 -9.71 -24.50 16.67
C GLY A 650 -9.79 -23.80 15.32
N ASN A 651 -9.26 -22.55 15.21
CA ASN A 651 -9.22 -21.85 13.94
C ASN A 651 -8.28 -22.56 12.95
N PRO A 652 -8.79 -23.01 11.80
CA PRO A 652 -8.01 -23.84 10.88
C PRO A 652 -6.92 -23.09 10.12
N LEU A 653 -6.93 -21.75 10.12
CA LEU A 653 -6.11 -20.95 9.23
C LEU A 653 -4.91 -20.28 9.91
N THR A 654 -5.08 -19.66 11.04
CA THR A 654 -4.08 -18.76 11.64
C THR A 654 -2.72 -19.43 11.82
N ALA A 655 -2.68 -20.63 12.39
CA ALA A 655 -1.43 -21.37 12.56
C ALA A 655 -0.83 -21.80 11.21
N ARG A 656 -1.65 -22.32 10.28
CA ARG A 656 -1.19 -22.71 8.92
C ARG A 656 -0.62 -21.52 8.16
N VAL A 657 -1.26 -20.37 8.23
CA VAL A 657 -0.81 -19.16 7.53
C VAL A 657 0.55 -18.71 8.05
N MET A 658 0.73 -18.69 9.37
CA MET A 658 2.00 -18.24 9.96
C MET A 658 3.15 -19.21 9.69
N VAL A 659 2.95 -20.52 9.90
CA VAL A 659 4.02 -21.51 9.65
C VAL A 659 4.37 -21.58 8.16
N ASN A 660 3.41 -21.38 7.26
CA ASN A 660 3.68 -21.32 5.82
C ASN A 660 4.54 -20.10 5.44
N ARG A 661 4.36 -18.97 6.09
CA ARG A 661 5.21 -17.78 5.87
C ARG A 661 6.61 -18.00 6.40
N ILE A 662 6.76 -18.59 7.60
CA ILE A 662 8.08 -18.97 8.13
C ILE A 662 8.78 -19.90 7.14
N TRP A 663 8.07 -20.93 6.65
CA TRP A 663 8.56 -21.84 5.64
C TRP A 663 8.98 -21.13 4.35
N GLN A 664 8.12 -20.22 3.85
CA GLN A 664 8.40 -19.45 2.64
C GLN A 664 9.71 -18.65 2.74
N HIS A 665 9.97 -18.00 3.87
CA HIS A 665 11.19 -17.23 4.06
C HIS A 665 12.45 -18.08 4.14
N HIS A 666 12.35 -19.33 4.59
CA HIS A 666 13.47 -20.29 4.58
C HIS A 666 13.70 -20.95 3.23
N PHE A 667 12.63 -21.27 2.49
CA PHE A 667 12.71 -22.03 1.25
C PHE A 667 12.35 -21.23 -0.01
N GLY A 668 12.04 -19.92 0.13
CA GLY A 668 11.68 -19.00 -0.98
C GLY A 668 10.29 -19.23 -1.55
N GLN A 669 9.64 -20.35 -1.23
CA GLN A 669 8.27 -20.65 -1.59
C GLN A 669 7.58 -21.35 -0.42
N GLY A 670 6.34 -20.95 -0.14
CA GLY A 670 5.50 -21.59 0.86
C GLY A 670 5.07 -23.00 0.46
N ILE A 671 4.72 -23.82 1.44
CA ILE A 671 4.02 -25.10 1.22
C ILE A 671 2.73 -24.84 0.44
N VAL A 672 2.04 -23.73 0.77
CA VAL A 672 1.00 -23.09 -0.03
C VAL A 672 1.64 -21.90 -0.75
N ALA A 673 1.69 -21.94 -2.08
CA ALA A 673 2.42 -20.95 -2.86
C ALA A 673 1.71 -19.57 -2.93
N THR A 674 0.45 -19.49 -2.51
CA THR A 674 -0.37 -18.28 -2.36
C THR A 674 -0.56 -17.92 -0.89
N PRO A 675 0.41 -17.27 -0.21
CA PRO A 675 0.47 -17.19 1.25
C PRO A 675 -0.61 -16.31 1.89
N SER A 676 -1.36 -15.53 1.10
CA SER A 676 -2.52 -14.75 1.56
C SER A 676 -3.83 -15.14 0.87
N ASN A 677 -3.86 -16.31 0.20
CA ASN A 677 -5.09 -16.85 -0.37
C ASN A 677 -5.13 -18.38 -0.16
N TYR A 678 -5.86 -18.81 0.85
CA TYR A 678 -6.12 -20.21 1.21
C TYR A 678 -7.52 -20.66 0.75
N GLY A 679 -8.25 -19.79 0.05
CA GLY A 679 -9.54 -20.07 -0.54
C GLY A 679 -9.46 -20.93 -1.81
N GLN A 680 -10.58 -21.00 -2.52
CA GLN A 680 -10.76 -21.84 -3.72
C GLN A 680 -9.78 -21.50 -4.84
N LEU A 681 -9.43 -20.22 -4.99
CA LEU A 681 -8.46 -19.75 -6.00
C LEU A 681 -7.00 -19.84 -5.54
N GLY A 682 -6.77 -20.19 -4.27
CA GLY A 682 -5.43 -20.42 -3.75
C GLY A 682 -4.85 -21.74 -4.21
N GLU A 683 -3.50 -21.80 -4.27
CA GLU A 683 -2.78 -23.04 -4.56
C GLU A 683 -3.01 -24.08 -3.47
N ARG A 684 -3.08 -25.35 -3.87
CA ARG A 684 -3.12 -26.45 -2.92
C ARG A 684 -1.75 -26.65 -2.28
N PRO A 685 -1.69 -27.04 -0.99
CA PRO A 685 -0.41 -27.30 -0.34
C PRO A 685 0.34 -28.46 -1.04
N SER A 686 1.62 -28.27 -1.31
CA SER A 686 2.50 -29.32 -1.86
C SER A 686 2.66 -30.50 -0.91
N HIS A 687 2.66 -30.21 0.39
CA HIS A 687 2.78 -31.17 1.49
C HIS A 687 1.71 -30.92 2.57
N PRO A 688 0.44 -31.33 2.33
CA PRO A 688 -0.66 -30.97 3.24
C PRO A 688 -0.47 -31.49 4.67
N LYS A 689 0.05 -32.72 4.82
CA LYS A 689 0.32 -33.30 6.16
C LYS A 689 1.47 -32.58 6.87
N LEU A 690 2.50 -32.12 6.17
CA LEU A 690 3.58 -31.33 6.75
C LEU A 690 3.05 -29.97 7.24
N LEU A 691 2.19 -29.33 6.46
CA LEU A 691 1.58 -28.06 6.84
C LEU A 691 0.76 -28.21 8.13
N ASP A 692 -0.05 -29.28 8.24
CA ASP A 692 -0.83 -29.58 9.44
C ASP A 692 0.07 -29.94 10.63
N TYR A 693 1.13 -30.70 10.39
CA TYR A 693 2.11 -31.02 11.42
C TYR A 693 2.75 -29.75 11.99
N LEU A 694 3.28 -28.87 11.12
CA LEU A 694 3.90 -27.61 11.57
C LEU A 694 2.91 -26.70 12.28
N ALA A 695 1.67 -26.60 11.80
CA ALA A 695 0.61 -25.81 12.44
C ALA A 695 0.26 -26.34 13.83
N ALA A 696 0.12 -27.67 13.99
CA ALA A 696 -0.15 -28.31 15.28
C ALA A 696 1.05 -28.09 16.23
N ARG A 697 2.28 -28.29 15.76
CA ARG A 697 3.51 -28.06 16.56
C ARG A 697 3.64 -26.58 16.99
N PHE A 698 3.24 -25.65 16.11
CA PHE A 698 3.23 -24.22 16.46
C PHE A 698 2.30 -23.92 17.62
N ILE A 699 1.09 -24.46 17.59
CA ILE A 699 0.13 -24.32 18.69
C ILE A 699 0.68 -24.99 19.96
N GLU A 700 1.18 -26.23 19.86
CA GLU A 700 1.73 -26.99 21.00
C GLU A 700 2.96 -26.34 21.64
N SER A 701 3.78 -25.66 20.85
CA SER A 701 4.96 -24.92 21.35
C SER A 701 4.61 -23.61 22.06
N GLY A 702 3.32 -23.31 22.26
CA GLY A 702 2.86 -22.05 22.83
C GLY A 702 2.96 -20.89 21.83
N TRP A 703 2.76 -21.16 20.54
CA TRP A 703 2.80 -20.16 19.46
C TRP A 703 4.18 -19.50 19.29
N SER A 704 5.28 -20.21 19.62
CA SER A 704 6.65 -19.71 19.50
C SER A 704 7.14 -19.74 18.07
N ILE A 705 7.47 -18.56 17.53
CA ILE A 705 8.05 -18.43 16.18
C ILE A 705 9.47 -18.99 16.18
N LYS A 706 10.26 -18.75 17.23
CA LYS A 706 11.64 -19.27 17.32
C LYS A 706 11.66 -20.79 17.40
N ALA A 707 10.65 -21.41 18.02
CA ALA A 707 10.52 -22.88 18.01
C ALA A 707 10.33 -23.42 16.59
N MET A 708 9.53 -22.73 15.75
CA MET A 708 9.35 -23.15 14.35
C MET A 708 10.63 -22.99 13.54
N HIS A 709 11.43 -21.95 13.77
CA HIS A 709 12.75 -21.82 13.14
C HIS A 709 13.64 -23.01 13.47
N ARG A 710 13.72 -23.41 14.75
CA ARG A 710 14.48 -24.59 15.19
C ARG A 710 14.01 -25.86 14.46
N GLU A 711 12.72 -26.11 14.49
CA GLU A 711 12.11 -27.30 13.88
C GLU A 711 12.45 -27.42 12.39
N ILE A 712 12.40 -26.28 11.67
CA ILE A 712 12.65 -26.23 10.23
C ILE A 712 14.16 -26.30 9.93
N MET A 713 14.96 -25.44 10.58
CA MET A 713 16.38 -25.28 10.25
C MET A 713 17.24 -26.46 10.66
N LEU A 714 16.86 -27.18 11.72
CA LEU A 714 17.57 -28.37 12.15
C LEU A 714 17.22 -29.62 11.33
N SER A 715 16.23 -29.54 10.45
CA SER A 715 15.90 -30.62 9.50
C SER A 715 17.03 -30.85 8.49
N SER A 716 17.15 -32.08 8.02
CA SER A 716 18.09 -32.40 6.93
C SER A 716 17.67 -31.73 5.62
N THR A 717 16.38 -31.47 5.43
CA THR A 717 15.84 -30.77 4.26
C THR A 717 16.39 -29.33 4.15
N TYR A 718 16.46 -28.58 5.25
CA TYR A 718 17.08 -27.26 5.25
C TYR A 718 18.58 -27.29 4.94
N ARG A 719 19.26 -28.37 5.38
CA ARG A 719 20.71 -28.57 5.21
C ARG A 719 21.13 -29.09 3.84
N LEU A 720 20.21 -29.33 2.90
CA LEU A 720 20.54 -29.76 1.55
C LEU A 720 21.34 -28.67 0.81
N SER A 721 22.17 -29.11 -0.13
CA SER A 721 22.81 -28.21 -1.10
C SER A 721 21.84 -27.78 -2.19
N THR A 722 22.24 -26.77 -2.97
CA THR A 722 21.55 -26.34 -4.22
C THR A 722 21.98 -27.22 -5.42
N GLY A 723 22.74 -28.30 -5.19
CA GLY A 723 23.31 -29.16 -6.20
C GLY A 723 22.28 -29.70 -7.19
N HIS A 724 22.70 -29.85 -8.45
CA HIS A 724 21.86 -30.37 -9.52
C HIS A 724 21.93 -31.91 -9.55
N VAL A 725 20.75 -32.54 -9.44
CA VAL A 725 20.56 -33.97 -9.65
C VAL A 725 19.68 -34.12 -10.89
N ALA A 726 20.22 -34.59 -12.00
CA ALA A 726 19.56 -34.55 -13.31
C ALA A 726 18.20 -35.24 -13.35
N ASP A 727 18.10 -36.47 -12.80
CA ASP A 727 16.86 -37.23 -12.75
C ASP A 727 15.80 -36.57 -11.87
N SER A 728 16.21 -35.98 -10.74
CA SER A 728 15.30 -35.23 -9.84
C SER A 728 14.83 -33.93 -10.46
N PHE A 729 15.70 -33.25 -11.20
CA PHE A 729 15.35 -32.03 -11.93
C PHE A 729 14.36 -32.32 -13.06
N GLU A 730 14.49 -33.42 -13.76
CA GLU A 730 13.57 -33.84 -14.83
C GLU A 730 12.14 -34.08 -14.24
N LYS A 731 12.07 -34.68 -13.05
CA LYS A 731 10.80 -35.01 -12.38
C LYS A 731 10.15 -33.83 -11.64
N ASP A 732 10.95 -32.92 -11.10
CA ASP A 732 10.49 -31.75 -10.34
C ASP A 732 11.45 -30.56 -10.55
N ALA A 733 11.42 -29.98 -11.75
CA ALA A 733 12.25 -28.84 -12.12
C ALA A 733 12.03 -27.63 -11.21
N ALA A 734 10.79 -27.42 -10.74
CA ALA A 734 10.40 -26.31 -9.87
C ALA A 734 10.76 -26.55 -8.39
N ASN A 735 11.34 -27.71 -8.05
CA ASN A 735 11.68 -28.06 -6.67
C ASN A 735 10.51 -27.97 -5.69
N LYS A 736 9.30 -28.23 -6.16
CA LYS A 736 8.08 -28.19 -5.32
C LYS A 736 8.09 -29.24 -4.20
N LEU A 737 8.82 -30.35 -4.44
CA LEU A 737 8.95 -31.45 -3.49
C LEU A 737 10.20 -31.34 -2.60
N LEU A 738 11.01 -30.31 -2.75
CA LEU A 738 12.14 -29.96 -1.89
C LEU A 738 13.24 -31.05 -1.89
N TRP A 739 13.58 -31.57 -3.08
CA TRP A 739 14.66 -32.51 -3.24
C TRP A 739 16.07 -31.90 -3.14
N ARG A 740 16.14 -30.56 -3.19
CA ARG A 740 17.36 -29.76 -2.92
C ARG A 740 16.97 -28.50 -2.10
N ALA A 741 17.98 -27.80 -1.58
CA ALA A 741 17.78 -26.48 -1.07
C ALA A 741 17.30 -25.53 -2.16
N ASN A 742 16.75 -24.40 -1.75
CA ASN A 742 16.25 -23.42 -2.68
C ASN A 742 17.35 -22.93 -3.63
N LEU A 743 16.92 -22.50 -4.81
CA LEU A 743 17.83 -21.87 -5.77
C LEU A 743 18.47 -20.63 -5.15
N ILE A 744 19.66 -20.31 -5.61
CA ILE A 744 20.38 -19.08 -5.28
C ILE A 744 19.44 -17.89 -5.38
N GLN A 745 19.23 -17.21 -4.26
CA GLN A 745 18.38 -16.02 -4.20
C GLN A 745 19.24 -14.78 -4.01
N ARG A 746 18.93 -13.74 -4.81
CA ARG A 746 19.47 -12.40 -4.55
C ARG A 746 18.98 -11.90 -3.21
N LEU A 747 19.87 -11.25 -2.45
CA LEU A 747 19.49 -10.52 -1.23
C LEU A 747 18.44 -9.44 -1.56
N ASP A 748 17.50 -9.25 -0.65
CA ASP A 748 16.58 -8.11 -0.73
C ASP A 748 17.31 -6.77 -0.49
N ALA A 749 16.63 -5.66 -0.77
CA ALA A 749 17.22 -4.33 -0.74
C ALA A 749 17.88 -4.01 0.60
N GLU A 750 17.21 -4.35 1.71
CA GLU A 750 17.70 -4.08 3.07
C GLU A 750 18.93 -4.93 3.40
N ALA A 751 18.85 -6.24 3.20
CA ALA A 751 19.96 -7.14 3.51
C ALA A 751 21.18 -6.83 2.63
N LEU A 752 20.98 -6.44 1.39
CA LEU A 752 22.06 -6.07 0.48
C LEU A 752 22.79 -4.80 0.96
N ARG A 753 22.04 -3.73 1.28
CA ARG A 753 22.63 -2.50 1.78
C ARG A 753 23.32 -2.72 3.14
N ASP A 754 22.65 -3.43 4.03
CA ASP A 754 23.19 -3.72 5.35
C ASP A 754 24.45 -4.60 5.28
N ALA A 755 24.51 -5.55 4.34
CA ALA A 755 25.71 -6.36 4.08
C ALA A 755 26.87 -5.49 3.57
N ILE A 756 26.63 -4.55 2.67
CA ILE A 756 27.66 -3.62 2.18
C ILE A 756 28.21 -2.80 3.34
N LEU A 757 27.38 -2.26 4.20
CA LEU A 757 27.77 -1.50 5.39
C LEU A 757 28.57 -2.39 6.39
N SER A 758 28.12 -3.62 6.59
CA SER A 758 28.77 -4.56 7.50
C SER A 758 30.18 -4.92 7.05
N VAL A 759 30.36 -5.33 5.77
CA VAL A 759 31.67 -5.74 5.26
C VAL A 759 32.64 -4.57 5.12
N SER A 760 32.16 -3.38 4.88
CA SER A 760 32.99 -2.16 4.87
C SER A 760 33.41 -1.69 6.28
N GLY A 761 32.75 -2.22 7.34
CA GLY A 761 32.96 -1.81 8.72
C GLY A 761 32.33 -0.46 9.05
N SER A 762 31.34 -0.04 8.27
CA SER A 762 30.65 1.25 8.44
C SER A 762 29.29 1.09 9.13
N LEU A 763 28.80 -0.14 9.34
CA LEU A 763 27.47 -0.37 9.89
C LEU A 763 27.34 0.22 11.29
N ASP A 764 26.36 1.11 11.47
CA ASP A 764 25.91 1.59 12.76
C ASP A 764 24.89 0.60 13.34
N GLU A 765 25.20 0.07 14.51
CA GLU A 765 24.44 -0.97 15.19
C GLU A 765 23.37 -0.44 16.16
N ASP A 766 23.21 0.88 16.26
CA ASP A 766 22.19 1.49 17.12
C ASP A 766 20.78 1.05 16.68
N ALA A 767 20.02 0.55 17.65
CA ALA A 767 18.69 -0.03 17.41
C ALA A 767 17.57 0.91 17.85
N GLY A 768 16.44 0.88 17.11
CA GLY A 768 15.22 1.60 17.46
C GLY A 768 15.28 3.12 17.24
N GLY A 769 14.25 3.82 17.70
CA GLY A 769 14.13 5.27 17.62
C GLY A 769 13.58 5.79 16.29
N PRO A 770 13.50 7.12 16.12
CA PRO A 770 12.96 7.73 14.91
C PRO A 770 13.61 7.23 13.63
N ALA A 771 12.80 7.16 12.55
CA ALA A 771 13.32 6.84 11.24
C ALA A 771 14.29 7.92 10.76
N VAL A 772 15.30 7.50 9.99
CA VAL A 772 16.32 8.39 9.41
C VAL A 772 16.20 8.36 7.89
N ASP A 773 16.54 9.46 7.25
CA ASP A 773 16.46 9.53 5.81
C ASP A 773 17.40 8.54 5.12
N PHE A 774 16.97 8.01 3.98
CA PHE A 774 17.76 7.12 3.16
C PHE A 774 18.80 7.94 2.38
N ALA A 775 19.99 8.09 2.97
CA ALA A 775 21.07 8.87 2.40
C ALA A 775 22.39 8.08 2.35
N ASP A 776 23.33 8.52 1.50
CA ASP A 776 24.61 7.84 1.28
C ASP A 776 25.54 7.85 2.52
N ASP A 777 25.31 8.74 3.45
CA ASP A 777 26.03 8.90 4.71
C ASP A 777 25.27 8.36 5.93
N ASN A 778 24.07 7.85 5.71
CA ASN A 778 23.34 7.12 6.73
C ASN A 778 23.91 5.69 6.82
N HIS A 779 24.42 5.32 7.97
CA HIS A 779 25.04 4.02 8.22
C HIS A 779 24.19 3.08 9.08
N ARG A 780 23.01 3.52 9.52
CA ARG A 780 22.09 2.67 10.29
C ARG A 780 21.52 1.55 9.43
N ARG A 781 21.09 0.49 10.10
CA ARG A 781 20.38 -0.60 9.41
C ARG A 781 19.16 -0.08 8.65
N THR A 782 18.93 -0.63 7.47
CA THR A 782 17.89 -0.17 6.53
C THR A 782 16.48 -0.26 7.11
N VAL A 783 16.22 -1.16 8.06
CA VAL A 783 14.92 -1.25 8.76
C VAL A 783 14.57 0.03 9.52
N TYR A 784 15.56 0.87 9.82
CA TYR A 784 15.40 2.17 10.50
C TYR A 784 15.38 3.36 9.54
N CYS A 785 15.45 3.12 8.23
CA CYS A 785 15.29 4.17 7.23
C CYS A 785 13.83 4.51 7.02
N THR A 786 13.56 5.76 6.63
CA THR A 786 12.21 6.28 6.32
C THR A 786 11.57 5.50 5.18
N VAL A 787 10.36 5.02 5.39
CA VAL A 787 9.50 4.39 4.38
C VAL A 787 8.39 5.35 4.00
N GLY A 788 8.45 5.89 2.79
CA GLY A 788 7.41 6.77 2.23
C GLY A 788 6.34 6.00 1.47
N ARG A 789 5.09 6.50 1.50
CA ARG A 789 3.95 5.91 0.76
C ARG A 789 3.82 6.43 -0.65
N THR A 790 4.05 7.72 -0.85
CA THR A 790 3.95 8.39 -2.16
C THR A 790 5.30 8.35 -2.88
N THR A 791 6.39 8.42 -2.12
CA THR A 791 7.75 8.45 -2.64
C THR A 791 8.62 7.41 -1.95
N THR A 792 8.68 6.21 -2.52
CA THR A 792 9.64 5.18 -2.09
C THR A 792 11.02 5.52 -2.66
N ASP A 793 12.09 5.29 -1.87
CA ASP A 793 13.46 5.51 -2.34
C ASP A 793 13.77 4.69 -3.60
N ARG A 794 14.47 5.31 -4.56
CA ARG A 794 14.77 4.70 -5.87
C ARG A 794 15.64 3.45 -5.77
N THR A 795 16.58 3.41 -4.80
CA THR A 795 17.44 2.23 -4.58
C THR A 795 16.62 1.07 -4.03
N MET A 796 15.70 1.36 -3.10
CA MET A 796 14.81 0.36 -2.56
C MET A 796 13.93 -0.23 -3.68
N MET A 797 13.30 0.59 -4.50
CA MET A 797 12.51 0.14 -5.66
C MET A 797 13.33 -0.66 -6.66
N LEU A 798 14.58 -0.26 -6.92
CA LEU A 798 15.48 -0.96 -7.83
C LEU A 798 15.74 -2.40 -7.40
N PHE A 799 15.72 -2.67 -6.10
CA PHE A 799 15.93 -3.99 -5.50
C PHE A 799 14.63 -4.62 -4.96
N ASP A 800 13.50 -4.31 -5.60
CA ASP A 800 12.19 -4.94 -5.39
C ASP A 800 11.60 -4.75 -3.98
N PHE A 801 11.82 -3.59 -3.36
CA PHE A 801 11.12 -3.24 -2.12
C PHE A 801 9.61 -3.17 -2.36
N PRO A 802 8.77 -3.74 -1.49
CA PRO A 802 7.34 -3.78 -1.70
C PRO A 802 6.67 -2.40 -1.57
N ASP A 803 5.52 -2.24 -2.23
CA ASP A 803 4.67 -1.06 -2.08
C ASP A 803 4.06 -1.03 -0.66
N PRO A 804 4.33 0.02 0.16
CA PRO A 804 3.79 0.11 1.51
C PRO A 804 2.28 0.43 1.55
N ASN A 805 1.63 0.60 0.40
CA ASN A 805 0.19 0.83 0.31
C ASN A 805 -0.62 -0.47 0.18
N SER A 806 0.03 -1.60 -0.03
CA SER A 806 -0.60 -2.91 -0.17
C SER A 806 0.05 -3.94 0.74
N THR A 807 -0.71 -4.94 1.17
CA THR A 807 -0.17 -6.08 1.92
C THR A 807 0.75 -6.90 1.00
N SER A 808 2.03 -6.97 1.33
CA SER A 808 2.99 -7.77 0.59
C SER A 808 3.35 -9.04 1.35
N GLU A 809 2.77 -10.14 0.94
CA GLU A 809 3.01 -11.45 1.51
C GLU A 809 4.20 -12.18 0.90
N LYS A 810 4.64 -11.73 -0.26
CA LYS A 810 5.80 -12.28 -0.99
C LYS A 810 6.42 -11.17 -1.82
N ARG A 811 7.72 -10.96 -1.62
CA ARG A 811 8.46 -10.00 -2.44
C ARG A 811 8.81 -10.59 -3.80
N SER A 812 8.77 -9.78 -4.84
CA SER A 812 9.35 -10.10 -6.13
C SER A 812 10.87 -10.18 -6.01
N VAL A 813 11.51 -10.96 -6.86
CA VAL A 813 12.97 -11.01 -7.00
C VAL A 813 13.29 -10.89 -8.49
N THR A 814 13.74 -9.71 -8.89
CA THR A 814 14.17 -9.47 -10.28
C THR A 814 15.69 -9.39 -10.38
N ILE A 815 16.23 -9.70 -11.54
CA ILE A 815 17.65 -9.52 -11.88
C ILE A 815 17.69 -8.70 -13.16
N GLY A 816 18.13 -7.46 -13.05
CA GLY A 816 18.12 -6.51 -14.17
C GLY A 816 19.43 -5.78 -14.38
N PRO A 817 19.67 -5.23 -15.61
CA PRO A 817 20.87 -4.46 -15.91
C PRO A 817 21.06 -3.24 -15.01
N MET A 818 19.97 -2.59 -14.60
CA MET A 818 20.03 -1.40 -13.74
C MET A 818 20.59 -1.71 -12.34
N GLN A 819 20.34 -2.90 -11.81
CA GLN A 819 20.94 -3.36 -10.55
C GLN A 819 22.47 -3.52 -10.68
N ARG A 820 22.95 -3.97 -11.84
CA ARG A 820 24.40 -4.04 -12.13
C ARG A 820 25.02 -2.64 -12.25
N LEU A 821 24.33 -1.73 -12.93
CA LEU A 821 24.76 -0.33 -13.04
C LEU A 821 24.79 0.38 -11.70
N TYR A 822 23.94 0.02 -10.77
CA TYR A 822 23.96 0.54 -9.40
C TYR A 822 25.32 0.29 -8.72
N PHE A 823 25.85 -0.94 -8.78
CA PHE A 823 27.15 -1.26 -8.21
C PHE A 823 28.31 -0.49 -8.86
N LEU A 824 28.17 -0.11 -10.12
CA LEU A 824 29.21 0.64 -10.86
C LEU A 824 29.15 2.14 -10.65
N ASN A 825 27.96 2.70 -10.42
CA ASN A 825 27.74 4.15 -10.51
C ASN A 825 27.22 4.78 -9.19
N SER A 826 26.79 4.00 -8.21
CA SER A 826 26.22 4.54 -6.98
C SER A 826 27.31 5.18 -6.11
N ASN A 827 27.09 6.42 -5.67
CA ASN A 827 27.95 7.11 -4.72
C ASN A 827 28.06 6.32 -3.39
N PHE A 828 26.94 5.74 -2.94
CA PHE A 828 26.93 4.89 -1.75
C PHE A 828 27.92 3.73 -1.90
N VAL A 829 27.83 2.96 -3.00
CA VAL A 829 28.72 1.81 -3.22
C VAL A 829 30.20 2.27 -3.31
N MET A 830 30.48 3.39 -3.99
CA MET A 830 31.84 3.92 -4.10
C MET A 830 32.41 4.37 -2.72
N LYS A 831 31.60 5.03 -1.89
CA LYS A 831 31.99 5.39 -0.52
C LYS A 831 32.29 4.14 0.32
N GLN A 832 31.44 3.12 0.25
CA GLN A 832 31.61 1.89 1.01
C GLN A 832 32.77 1.04 0.46
N ALA A 833 33.03 1.04 -0.83
CA ALA A 833 34.21 0.39 -1.42
C ALA A 833 35.53 1.04 -0.93
N LYS A 834 35.55 2.37 -0.78
CA LYS A 834 36.67 3.07 -0.17
C LYS A 834 36.84 2.69 1.31
N ALA A 835 35.77 2.68 2.09
CA ALA A 835 35.81 2.26 3.49
C ALA A 835 36.27 0.79 3.64
N LEU A 836 35.82 -0.10 2.76
CA LEU A 836 36.30 -1.48 2.71
C LEU A 836 37.82 -1.54 2.40
N ALA A 837 38.31 -0.79 1.43
CA ALA A 837 39.72 -0.73 1.10
C ALA A 837 40.57 -0.26 2.30
N GLU A 838 40.11 0.75 3.04
CA GLU A 838 40.74 1.25 4.28
C GLU A 838 40.69 0.20 5.39
N ARG A 839 39.59 -0.53 5.54
CA ARG A 839 39.45 -1.66 6.47
C ARG A 839 40.49 -2.74 6.16
N LEU A 840 40.57 -3.16 4.89
CA LEU A 840 41.51 -4.18 4.44
C LEU A 840 42.97 -3.76 4.72
N ALA A 841 43.32 -2.49 4.52
CA ALA A 841 44.62 -1.98 4.83
C ALA A 841 44.96 -2.04 6.34
N ARG A 842 43.98 -1.76 7.20
CA ARG A 842 44.14 -1.88 8.65
C ARG A 842 44.28 -3.32 9.12
N GLU A 843 43.51 -4.24 8.55
CA GLU A 843 43.42 -5.63 9.02
C GLU A 843 44.54 -6.53 8.46
N ALA A 844 44.99 -6.27 7.22
CA ALA A 844 45.97 -7.12 6.52
C ALA A 844 47.31 -6.42 6.16
N GLY A 845 47.51 -5.15 6.58
CA GLY A 845 48.73 -4.42 6.32
C GLY A 845 48.98 -4.16 4.83
N ASP A 846 50.25 -4.15 4.41
CA ASP A 846 50.65 -3.79 3.05
C ASP A 846 50.78 -5.02 2.11
N ASP A 847 50.61 -6.24 2.62
CA ASP A 847 50.62 -7.44 1.80
C ASP A 847 49.33 -7.54 0.94
N HIS A 848 49.47 -7.32 -0.34
CA HIS A 848 48.37 -7.35 -1.29
C HIS A 848 47.67 -8.72 -1.34
N ALA A 849 48.40 -9.83 -1.24
CA ALA A 849 47.80 -11.16 -1.23
C ALA A 849 47.00 -11.40 0.07
N ALA A 850 47.49 -10.91 1.21
CA ALA A 850 46.77 -10.98 2.47
C ALA A 850 45.48 -10.13 2.45
N ARG A 851 45.54 -8.91 1.87
CA ARG A 851 44.35 -8.08 1.67
C ARG A 851 43.31 -8.76 0.76
N ILE A 852 43.71 -9.40 -0.32
CA ILE A 852 42.83 -10.15 -1.20
C ILE A 852 42.16 -11.29 -0.42
N ARG A 853 42.94 -12.08 0.36
CA ARG A 853 42.38 -13.16 1.19
C ARG A 853 41.35 -12.60 2.17
N ARG A 854 41.68 -11.52 2.88
CA ARG A 854 40.78 -10.90 3.86
C ARG A 854 39.49 -10.36 3.19
N ALA A 855 39.59 -9.80 1.98
CA ALA A 855 38.43 -9.36 1.23
C ALA A 855 37.48 -10.51 0.91
N TYR A 856 37.98 -11.65 0.45
CA TYR A 856 37.18 -12.83 0.15
C TYR A 856 36.55 -13.46 1.39
N GLU A 857 37.28 -13.46 2.52
CA GLU A 857 36.76 -13.92 3.81
C GLU A 857 35.58 -13.03 4.28
N LEU A 858 35.69 -11.72 4.18
CA LEU A 858 34.65 -10.76 4.60
C LEU A 858 33.43 -10.80 3.69
N LEU A 859 33.63 -10.82 2.37
CA LEU A 859 32.53 -10.69 1.40
C LEU A 859 31.86 -12.04 1.11
N TYR A 860 32.65 -13.08 0.95
CA TYR A 860 32.14 -14.37 0.46
C TYR A 860 32.20 -15.50 1.51
N GLY A 861 32.83 -15.24 2.65
CA GLY A 861 32.95 -16.25 3.72
C GLY A 861 33.89 -17.42 3.37
N ARG A 862 34.77 -17.26 2.37
CA ARG A 862 35.68 -18.27 1.93
C ARG A 862 37.05 -17.70 1.57
N PRO A 863 38.12 -18.49 1.60
CA PRO A 863 39.38 -18.06 1.03
C PRO A 863 39.30 -17.98 -0.51
N PRO A 864 40.07 -17.09 -1.16
CA PRO A 864 40.22 -17.06 -2.60
C PRO A 864 41.01 -18.28 -3.10
N SER A 865 40.74 -18.73 -4.32
CA SER A 865 41.57 -19.69 -5.05
C SER A 865 42.90 -19.04 -5.47
N THR A 866 43.86 -19.89 -5.89
CA THR A 866 45.15 -19.42 -6.41
C THR A 866 44.98 -18.49 -7.63
N ASP A 867 44.03 -18.81 -8.50
CA ASP A 867 43.75 -17.99 -9.68
C ASP A 867 43.09 -16.65 -9.32
N GLU A 868 42.18 -16.61 -8.34
CA GLU A 868 41.58 -15.39 -7.87
C GLU A 868 42.63 -14.44 -7.22
N ILE A 869 43.60 -15.02 -6.47
CA ILE A 869 44.72 -14.23 -5.92
C ILE A 869 45.55 -13.65 -7.08
N ARG A 870 45.93 -14.49 -8.06
CA ARG A 870 46.73 -14.04 -9.20
C ARG A 870 46.05 -12.92 -9.98
N VAL A 871 44.78 -13.10 -10.35
CA VAL A 871 44.02 -12.11 -11.10
C VAL A 871 43.88 -10.82 -10.27
N GLY A 872 43.69 -10.94 -8.96
CA GLY A 872 43.64 -9.78 -8.06
C GLY A 872 44.94 -9.01 -8.02
N LEU A 873 46.09 -9.71 -7.91
CA LEU A 873 47.41 -9.09 -7.91
C LEU A 873 47.73 -8.41 -9.25
N ASP A 874 47.45 -9.08 -10.38
CA ASP A 874 47.63 -8.50 -11.73
C ASP A 874 46.83 -7.21 -11.89
N TYR A 875 45.57 -7.18 -11.36
CA TYR A 875 44.73 -5.99 -11.41
C TYR A 875 45.27 -4.83 -10.57
N ILE A 876 45.77 -5.17 -9.35
CA ILE A 876 46.29 -4.16 -8.40
C ILE A 876 47.58 -3.53 -8.96
N GLU A 877 48.45 -4.30 -9.57
CA GLU A 877 49.67 -3.82 -10.19
C GLU A 877 49.42 -2.92 -11.41
N ALA A 878 48.40 -3.29 -12.23
CA ALA A 878 48.07 -2.59 -13.46
C ALA A 878 47.26 -1.31 -13.27
N THR A 879 46.69 -1.08 -12.08
CA THR A 879 45.67 -0.04 -11.86
C THR A 879 46.18 1.08 -10.95
N LYS A 880 45.95 2.34 -11.32
CA LYS A 880 46.20 3.49 -10.45
C LYS A 880 45.14 3.58 -9.37
N ASP A 881 45.48 3.68 -8.11
CA ASP A 881 44.60 3.66 -6.94
C ASP A 881 43.67 2.46 -6.97
N PRO A 882 44.20 1.23 -6.90
CA PRO A 882 43.50 0.02 -7.25
C PRO A 882 42.46 -0.41 -6.20
N TRP A 883 42.74 -0.19 -4.91
CA TRP A 883 42.00 -0.85 -3.84
C TRP A 883 40.49 -0.45 -3.76
N PRO A 884 40.10 0.83 -3.86
CA PRO A 884 38.69 1.18 -3.90
C PRO A 884 37.95 0.57 -5.10
N LYS A 885 38.60 0.52 -6.27
CA LYS A 885 38.02 -0.06 -7.49
C LYS A 885 37.92 -1.59 -7.41
N TYR A 886 38.95 -2.23 -6.86
CA TYR A 886 38.93 -3.68 -6.62
C TYR A 886 37.83 -4.06 -5.62
N ALA A 887 37.73 -3.34 -4.51
CA ALA A 887 36.66 -3.50 -3.52
C ALA A 887 35.27 -3.31 -4.15
N GLN A 888 35.10 -2.29 -5.00
CA GLN A 888 33.84 -2.06 -5.73
C GLN A 888 33.50 -3.23 -6.66
N THR A 889 34.49 -3.77 -7.35
CA THR A 889 34.31 -4.94 -8.23
C THR A 889 33.85 -6.16 -7.44
N LEU A 890 34.46 -6.42 -6.29
CA LEU A 890 34.07 -7.53 -5.41
C LEU A 890 32.66 -7.36 -4.84
N LEU A 891 32.26 -6.14 -4.42
CA LEU A 891 30.90 -5.82 -3.99
C LEU A 891 29.86 -6.03 -5.09
N GLY A 892 30.24 -5.79 -6.35
CA GLY A 892 29.38 -5.98 -7.52
C GLY A 892 29.24 -7.44 -7.98
N ALA A 893 29.99 -8.37 -7.39
CA ALA A 893 29.95 -9.77 -7.77
C ALA A 893 28.62 -10.46 -7.34
N SER A 894 28.16 -11.40 -8.16
CA SER A 894 26.94 -12.17 -7.85
C SER A 894 27.05 -12.96 -6.56
N GLU A 895 28.26 -13.45 -6.24
CA GLU A 895 28.54 -14.22 -5.03
C GLU A 895 28.33 -13.38 -3.75
N PHE A 896 28.55 -12.06 -3.81
CA PHE A 896 28.25 -11.15 -2.69
C PHE A 896 26.75 -10.96 -2.54
N SER A 897 26.05 -10.68 -3.62
CA SER A 897 24.65 -10.27 -3.62
C SER A 897 23.66 -11.44 -3.56
N ALA A 898 24.10 -12.67 -3.54
CA ALA A 898 23.27 -13.87 -3.53
C ALA A 898 23.64 -14.84 -2.39
N VAL A 899 22.65 -15.62 -1.96
CA VAL A 899 22.79 -16.67 -0.94
C VAL A 899 22.36 -18.01 -1.53
N ASN A 900 23.17 -19.04 -1.29
CA ASN A 900 22.93 -20.42 -1.77
C ASN A 900 22.15 -21.24 -0.76
#